data_68f45cc08b63deb2470a972bb75678b5
#
_entry.id   68f45cc08b63deb2470a972bb75678b5
#
_cell.length_a   1.000
_cell.length_b   1.000
_cell.length_c   1.000
_cell.angle_alpha   90.00
_cell.angle_beta   90.00
_cell.angle_gamma   90.00
#
_symmetry.space_group_name_H-M   'P 1'
#
loop_
_entity.id
_entity.type
_entity.pdbx_description
1 polymer ?
#
loop_
_entity_poly.entity_id
_entity_poly.type
_entity_poly.pdbx_seq_one_letter_code
_entity_poly.pdbx_strand_id
1 'polypeptide(L)'
;MKHVLLTVVFLGIACVAMAHELLSPNGNLKLNVVLDSEGGPVYSLYYKGEPVVEPSALGILMEEADLSNGFRILDATNSTFDETWMPVWGEYEKVRNHYNELTVTLSQPAKHDRMMIVRFRLFDDGLGFRYELPEQKTMNYLTVKDELTEFNLTGNHTLYCIPGDYDTNEFAYTTAAISEVREAMERNLRKKGYEAKATSFTVQTPLMIKTTEGLYINIHEAALVDYSAMLLNVDDKEFNFSAHLTPDKLGKKGYLQLPLHTPWRTIMVSDDARSILASQLILNLNEPCKLEDTSWIKPQKFIGVWWEMFTGGGGTWAYSDYYKAKPGITDYSKLTPNGHHPANTEHVKEYIDFAAENGIDAVLVEGWNEGWEDWASYRKDRQFLFDKPYPDFDVAVLHAYAKSKGVKIIMHHETAANAADYERQLDVAFQFMVDNGYNSVKTGYVGSIIPRSEYHSSQWMNNHYIHVVKRAADYKIMVDSHEAVRPTGLCRTWPNWVAQESARGGEFESMGGNDPDHTCILPFTRLKGGPMDYTPGIFQTKLSYYNGSKPKGQAGTTLVKQLALYVTMPSPLQMAADLPDNYRRFPDAFQFIKDVAVDWSNSWYLEAEPGDYITVARQAKGKQEWYVGAITDEHPRTATIPFSFLPEGRKYIVTVYADGRDADWKDNPQSYDIRRGIVTSKSVLRQPLASSGGVAISVQEATKEEVKGLKKL
;
A
#
# COMPACT_ATOMS: atom_id res chain seq x y z
N MET A 1 -52.06 -67.78 -14.03
CA MET A 1 -50.75 -67.30 -13.57
C MET A 1 -50.80 -65.79 -13.56
N LYS A 2 -50.87 -65.20 -12.35
CA LYS A 2 -50.91 -63.76 -12.14
C LYS A 2 -49.48 -63.29 -11.88
N HIS A 3 -48.91 -62.41 -12.73
CA HIS A 3 -47.64 -61.79 -12.51
C HIS A 3 -47.87 -60.56 -11.58
N VAL A 4 -47.27 -60.55 -10.37
CA VAL A 4 -47.19 -59.42 -9.47
C VAL A 4 -45.94 -58.64 -9.84
N LEU A 5 -46.09 -57.43 -10.33
CA LEU A 5 -45.04 -56.50 -10.60
C LEU A 5 -44.70 -55.79 -9.27
N LEU A 6 -43.52 -56.03 -8.73
CA LEU A 6 -43.02 -55.37 -7.55
C LEU A 6 -42.31 -54.04 -7.97
N THR A 7 -42.97 -52.94 -7.77
CA THR A 7 -42.37 -51.61 -8.02
C THR A 7 -41.55 -51.23 -6.77
N VAL A 8 -40.21 -51.25 -6.89
CA VAL A 8 -39.28 -50.70 -5.85
C VAL A 8 -39.20 -49.22 -6.06
N VAL A 9 -39.78 -48.47 -5.16
CA VAL A 9 -39.63 -47.03 -5.08
C VAL A 9 -38.32 -46.73 -4.32
N PHE A 10 -37.31 -46.30 -5.04
CA PHE A 10 -36.12 -45.70 -4.43
C PHE A 10 -36.49 -44.29 -3.92
N LEU A 11 -36.73 -44.17 -2.62
CA LEU A 11 -36.70 -42.85 -1.97
C LEU A 11 -35.21 -42.41 -1.90
N GLY A 12 -34.81 -41.57 -2.83
CA GLY A 12 -33.58 -40.80 -2.71
C GLY A 12 -33.76 -39.83 -1.57
N ILE A 13 -33.13 -40.08 -0.43
CA ILE A 13 -32.97 -39.08 0.63
C ILE A 13 -31.98 -38.09 0.05
N ALA A 14 -32.47 -36.97 -0.48
CA ALA A 14 -31.65 -35.80 -0.72
C ALA A 14 -31.17 -35.31 0.67
N CYS A 15 -29.95 -35.62 1.01
CA CYS A 15 -29.27 -34.96 2.13
C CYS A 15 -29.18 -33.47 1.75
N VAL A 16 -30.13 -32.66 2.23
CA VAL A 16 -29.98 -31.20 2.17
C VAL A 16 -28.82 -30.88 3.08
N ALA A 17 -27.67 -30.54 2.53
CA ALA A 17 -26.53 -30.05 3.29
C ALA A 17 -27.02 -28.83 4.09
N MET A 18 -26.93 -28.92 5.43
CA MET A 18 -27.31 -27.78 6.28
C MET A 18 -26.35 -26.62 6.02
N ALA A 19 -26.87 -25.55 5.44
CA ALA A 19 -26.10 -24.34 5.24
C ALA A 19 -25.92 -23.61 6.58
N HIS A 20 -24.68 -23.22 6.89
CA HIS A 20 -24.39 -22.36 8.02
C HIS A 20 -24.37 -20.91 7.51
N GLU A 21 -25.29 -20.10 8.04
CA GLU A 21 -25.46 -18.70 7.62
C GLU A 21 -24.87 -17.75 8.65
N LEU A 22 -24.26 -16.66 8.16
CA LEU A 22 -23.83 -15.53 8.99
C LEU A 22 -24.28 -14.23 8.32
N LEU A 23 -24.83 -13.30 9.11
CA LEU A 23 -25.17 -11.94 8.67
C LEU A 23 -24.15 -10.94 9.22
N SER A 24 -23.86 -9.88 8.47
CA SER A 24 -23.14 -8.72 9.01
C SER A 24 -23.95 -8.02 10.10
N PRO A 25 -23.33 -7.21 10.99
CA PRO A 25 -24.04 -6.52 12.05
C PRO A 25 -25.23 -5.67 11.54
N ASN A 26 -25.11 -5.02 10.37
CA ASN A 26 -26.19 -4.24 9.74
C ASN A 26 -27.13 -5.09 8.86
N GLY A 27 -26.84 -6.38 8.69
CA GLY A 27 -27.66 -7.32 7.90
C GLY A 27 -27.55 -7.19 6.38
N ASN A 28 -26.71 -6.32 5.84
CA ASN A 28 -26.56 -6.13 4.39
C ASN A 28 -25.74 -7.22 3.72
N LEU A 29 -24.77 -7.80 4.41
CA LEU A 29 -23.97 -8.92 3.92
C LEU A 29 -24.47 -10.22 4.55
N LYS A 30 -24.54 -11.26 3.72
CA LYS A 30 -24.86 -12.64 4.13
C LYS A 30 -23.83 -13.60 3.55
N LEU A 31 -23.24 -14.39 4.44
CA LEU A 31 -22.35 -15.50 4.13
C LEU A 31 -23.12 -16.81 4.27
N ASN A 32 -22.99 -17.72 3.31
CA ASN A 32 -23.39 -19.09 3.42
C ASN A 32 -22.18 -20.01 3.33
N VAL A 33 -22.11 -21.02 4.20
CA VAL A 33 -21.05 -22.05 4.20
C VAL A 33 -21.68 -23.43 4.18
N VAL A 34 -21.25 -24.28 3.27
CA VAL A 34 -21.72 -25.66 3.10
C VAL A 34 -20.56 -26.61 2.84
N LEU A 35 -20.80 -27.92 2.91
CA LEU A 35 -19.92 -28.90 2.30
C LEU A 35 -20.53 -29.37 0.98
N ASP A 36 -19.72 -29.55 -0.04
CA ASP A 36 -20.11 -30.17 -1.30
C ASP A 36 -20.30 -31.67 -1.15
N SER A 37 -20.62 -32.35 -2.24
CA SER A 37 -20.87 -33.80 -2.26
C SER A 37 -19.65 -34.67 -1.92
N GLU A 38 -18.44 -34.11 -2.03
CA GLU A 38 -17.17 -34.76 -1.70
C GLU A 38 -16.65 -34.36 -0.30
N GLY A 39 -17.40 -33.53 0.41
CA GLY A 39 -17.02 -33.00 1.71
C GLY A 39 -16.01 -31.84 1.63
N GLY A 40 -15.94 -31.16 0.50
CA GLY A 40 -15.17 -29.93 0.33
C GLY A 40 -15.93 -28.72 0.92
N PRO A 41 -15.29 -27.85 1.70
CA PRO A 41 -15.93 -26.63 2.18
C PRO A 41 -16.11 -25.62 1.04
N VAL A 42 -17.32 -25.03 0.97
CA VAL A 42 -17.71 -24.05 -0.05
C VAL A 42 -18.39 -22.88 0.62
N TYR A 43 -18.11 -21.66 0.17
CA TYR A 43 -18.77 -20.46 0.65
C TYR A 43 -19.43 -19.68 -0.49
N SER A 44 -20.42 -18.84 -0.15
CA SER A 44 -21.03 -17.86 -1.04
C SER A 44 -21.30 -16.58 -0.27
N LEU A 45 -21.16 -15.42 -0.93
CA LEU A 45 -21.34 -14.11 -0.32
C LEU A 45 -22.43 -13.33 -1.09
N TYR A 46 -23.34 -12.70 -0.33
CA TYR A 46 -24.44 -11.89 -0.85
C TYR A 46 -24.38 -10.49 -0.25
N TYR A 47 -24.74 -9.48 -1.03
CA TYR A 47 -24.91 -8.09 -0.59
C TYR A 47 -26.32 -7.62 -0.90
N LYS A 48 -27.08 -7.22 0.13
CA LYS A 48 -28.49 -6.80 0.02
C LYS A 48 -29.39 -7.81 -0.71
N GLY A 49 -29.04 -9.11 -0.59
CA GLY A 49 -29.76 -10.23 -1.20
C GLY A 49 -29.24 -10.67 -2.57
N GLU A 50 -28.43 -9.85 -3.24
CA GLU A 50 -27.85 -10.19 -4.54
C GLU A 50 -26.50 -10.91 -4.37
N PRO A 51 -26.18 -11.92 -5.21
CA PRO A 51 -24.93 -12.63 -5.14
C PRO A 51 -23.74 -11.70 -5.49
N VAL A 52 -22.64 -11.85 -4.75
CA VAL A 52 -21.36 -11.14 -4.97
C VAL A 52 -20.27 -12.14 -5.29
N VAL A 53 -20.25 -13.25 -4.53
CA VAL A 53 -19.38 -14.39 -4.75
C VAL A 53 -20.27 -15.63 -4.83
N GLU A 54 -20.26 -16.28 -5.99
CA GLU A 54 -20.93 -17.53 -6.25
C GLU A 54 -20.25 -18.68 -5.47
N PRO A 55 -20.83 -19.88 -5.40
CA PRO A 55 -20.22 -21.01 -4.68
C PRO A 55 -18.74 -21.18 -5.04
N SER A 56 -17.87 -20.95 -4.07
CA SER A 56 -16.42 -20.92 -4.20
C SER A 56 -15.78 -21.90 -3.23
N ALA A 57 -14.88 -22.74 -3.74
CA ALA A 57 -14.20 -23.75 -2.95
C ALA A 57 -13.19 -23.15 -1.98
N LEU A 58 -12.99 -23.87 -0.86
CA LEU A 58 -12.00 -23.59 0.15
C LEU A 58 -11.11 -24.82 0.37
N GLY A 59 -9.83 -24.59 0.65
CA GLY A 59 -8.93 -25.69 1.00
C GLY A 59 -7.46 -25.33 0.87
N ILE A 60 -6.61 -26.19 1.41
CA ILE A 60 -5.16 -26.10 1.29
C ILE A 60 -4.61 -27.47 0.92
N LEU A 61 -3.78 -27.51 -0.10
CA LEU A 61 -3.02 -28.68 -0.48
C LEU A 61 -1.61 -28.60 0.10
N MET A 62 -1.29 -29.54 1.00
CA MET A 62 0.04 -29.72 1.56
C MET A 62 0.72 -30.93 0.90
N GLU A 63 2.04 -31.05 1.02
CA GLU A 63 2.71 -32.28 0.59
C GLU A 63 2.29 -33.47 1.43
N GLU A 64 2.06 -33.25 2.72
CA GLU A 64 1.73 -34.28 3.71
C GLU A 64 0.22 -34.52 3.84
N ALA A 65 -0.61 -33.59 3.32
CA ALA A 65 -2.05 -33.61 3.54
C ALA A 65 -2.85 -32.89 2.44
N ASP A 66 -3.95 -33.48 2.03
CA ASP A 66 -4.99 -32.78 1.26
C ASP A 66 -6.08 -32.31 2.23
N LEU A 67 -6.23 -31.01 2.35
CA LEU A 67 -7.22 -30.34 3.22
C LEU A 67 -8.26 -29.61 2.37
N SER A 68 -8.73 -30.23 1.29
CA SER A 68 -9.74 -29.64 0.39
C SER A 68 -11.06 -30.44 0.37
N ASN A 69 -11.07 -31.70 0.79
CA ASN A 69 -12.24 -32.58 0.68
C ASN A 69 -12.28 -33.61 1.81
N GLY A 70 -13.33 -34.48 1.79
CA GLY A 70 -13.50 -35.57 2.75
C GLY A 70 -13.82 -35.10 4.17
N PHE A 71 -14.26 -33.89 4.36
CA PHE A 71 -14.63 -33.34 5.64
C PHE A 71 -16.07 -33.67 6.05
N ARG A 72 -16.27 -33.66 7.35
CA ARG A 72 -17.57 -33.44 8.01
C ARG A 72 -17.45 -32.23 8.94
N ILE A 73 -18.53 -31.51 9.11
CA ILE A 73 -18.60 -30.45 10.12
C ILE A 73 -18.76 -31.09 11.49
N LEU A 74 -17.83 -30.83 12.41
CA LEU A 74 -17.91 -31.23 13.80
C LEU A 74 -18.69 -30.22 14.62
N ASP A 75 -18.47 -28.96 14.35
CA ASP A 75 -19.07 -27.86 15.08
C ASP A 75 -19.12 -26.60 14.21
N ALA A 76 -20.12 -25.74 14.44
CA ALA A 76 -20.25 -24.44 13.83
C ALA A 76 -20.83 -23.44 14.84
N THR A 77 -20.01 -22.50 15.28
CA THR A 77 -20.36 -21.53 16.32
C THR A 77 -20.36 -20.11 15.82
N ASN A 78 -21.35 -19.33 16.26
CA ASN A 78 -21.46 -17.91 15.98
C ASN A 78 -21.09 -17.08 17.21
N SER A 79 -20.41 -15.94 16.98
CA SER A 79 -20.15 -14.93 18.01
C SER A 79 -20.21 -13.53 17.40
N THR A 80 -20.21 -12.51 18.26
CA THR A 80 -20.20 -11.11 17.88
C THR A 80 -19.10 -10.39 18.63
N PHE A 81 -18.41 -9.49 17.97
CA PHE A 81 -17.36 -8.66 18.58
C PHE A 81 -17.58 -7.18 18.23
N ASP A 82 -17.42 -6.30 19.21
CA ASP A 82 -17.54 -4.85 19.03
C ASP A 82 -16.59 -4.13 19.99
N GLU A 83 -15.60 -3.47 19.44
CA GLU A 83 -14.68 -2.59 20.16
C GLU A 83 -14.37 -1.34 19.36
N THR A 84 -13.86 -0.31 20.02
CA THR A 84 -13.25 0.84 19.36
C THR A 84 -11.82 0.98 19.85
N TRP A 85 -10.88 1.02 18.92
CA TRP A 85 -9.47 1.19 19.20
C TRP A 85 -8.92 2.49 18.59
N MET A 86 -7.77 2.92 19.07
CA MET A 86 -7.13 4.17 18.64
C MET A 86 -5.82 3.85 17.93
N PRO A 87 -5.70 4.15 16.63
CA PRO A 87 -4.44 4.05 15.91
C PRO A 87 -3.38 5.01 16.46
N VAL A 88 -2.11 4.60 16.41
CA VAL A 88 -0.98 5.48 16.76
C VAL A 88 -0.94 6.68 15.81
N TRP A 89 -1.20 6.42 14.54
CA TRP A 89 -1.35 7.39 13.44
C TRP A 89 -2.31 6.81 12.38
N GLY A 90 -2.78 7.63 11.46
CA GLY A 90 -3.60 7.15 10.34
C GLY A 90 -4.67 8.11 9.88
N GLU A 91 -5.70 7.58 9.25
CA GLU A 91 -6.80 8.36 8.67
C GLU A 91 -7.91 8.71 9.66
N TYR A 92 -7.95 8.01 10.80
CA TYR A 92 -8.99 8.14 11.83
C TYR A 92 -8.36 8.07 13.23
N GLU A 93 -8.81 8.92 14.14
CA GLU A 93 -8.41 8.85 15.55
C GLU A 93 -9.02 7.63 16.27
N LYS A 94 -10.19 7.18 15.81
CA LYS A 94 -10.93 6.06 16.39
C LYS A 94 -11.42 5.15 15.27
N VAL A 95 -11.15 3.86 15.40
CA VAL A 95 -11.58 2.82 14.47
C VAL A 95 -12.47 1.83 15.21
N ARG A 96 -13.70 1.64 14.73
CA ARG A 96 -14.58 0.60 15.26
C ARG A 96 -14.24 -0.73 14.60
N ASN A 97 -14.09 -1.77 15.43
CA ASN A 97 -13.89 -3.15 15.03
C ASN A 97 -15.14 -3.94 15.42
N HIS A 98 -16.10 -4.03 14.50
CA HIS A 98 -17.41 -4.63 14.73
C HIS A 98 -17.74 -5.66 13.66
N TYR A 99 -17.89 -6.91 14.07
CA TYR A 99 -18.18 -8.02 13.16
C TYR A 99 -19.00 -9.13 13.87
N ASN A 100 -19.68 -9.92 13.07
CA ASN A 100 -20.15 -11.24 13.46
C ASN A 100 -19.16 -12.30 12.96
N GLU A 101 -18.90 -13.32 13.76
CA GLU A 101 -17.95 -14.39 13.44
C GLU A 101 -18.66 -15.74 13.38
N LEU A 102 -18.33 -16.53 12.36
CA LEU A 102 -18.66 -17.95 12.24
C LEU A 102 -17.36 -18.77 12.26
N THR A 103 -17.25 -19.68 13.19
CA THR A 103 -16.15 -20.65 13.28
C THR A 103 -16.66 -22.02 12.91
N VAL A 104 -16.16 -22.59 11.82
CA VAL A 104 -16.52 -23.94 11.33
C VAL A 104 -15.37 -24.89 11.58
N THR A 105 -15.58 -25.86 12.46
CA THR A 105 -14.61 -26.93 12.76
C THR A 105 -14.89 -28.15 11.88
N LEU A 106 -13.90 -28.52 11.07
CA LEU A 106 -13.93 -29.58 10.08
C LEU A 106 -13.06 -30.77 10.52
N SER A 107 -13.49 -31.98 10.26
CA SER A 107 -12.72 -33.22 10.47
C SER A 107 -12.78 -34.11 9.25
N GLN A 108 -11.65 -34.76 8.92
CA GLN A 108 -11.56 -35.83 7.89
C GLN A 108 -11.54 -37.19 8.57
N PRO A 109 -12.69 -37.88 8.75
CA PRO A 109 -12.77 -39.14 9.48
C PRO A 109 -11.91 -40.26 8.87
N ALA A 110 -11.83 -40.32 7.54
CA ALA A 110 -11.01 -41.31 6.82
C ALA A 110 -9.49 -41.06 6.95
N LYS A 111 -9.07 -39.95 7.57
CA LYS A 111 -7.68 -39.55 7.76
C LYS A 111 -7.33 -39.36 9.25
N HIS A 112 -7.85 -40.26 10.10
CA HIS A 112 -7.64 -40.24 11.56
C HIS A 112 -8.15 -38.93 12.23
N ASP A 113 -9.33 -38.48 11.82
CA ASP A 113 -9.98 -37.24 12.31
C ASP A 113 -9.10 -36.00 12.23
N ARG A 114 -8.32 -35.89 11.15
CA ARG A 114 -7.52 -34.69 10.87
C ARG A 114 -8.42 -33.47 10.85
N MET A 115 -8.01 -32.42 11.58
CA MET A 115 -8.84 -31.23 11.81
C MET A 115 -8.33 -30.01 11.03
N MET A 116 -9.26 -29.20 10.56
CA MET A 116 -9.10 -27.85 10.05
C MET A 116 -10.24 -26.98 10.57
N ILE A 117 -9.96 -25.75 10.90
CA ILE A 117 -10.96 -24.74 11.25
C ILE A 117 -10.96 -23.68 10.17
N VAL A 118 -12.14 -23.27 9.71
CA VAL A 118 -12.30 -22.10 8.87
C VAL A 118 -13.04 -21.05 9.69
N ARG A 119 -12.39 -19.91 9.88
CA ARG A 119 -12.92 -18.77 10.66
C ARG A 119 -13.32 -17.66 9.72
N PHE A 120 -14.56 -17.21 9.82
CA PHE A 120 -15.14 -16.13 9.02
C PHE A 120 -15.50 -14.96 9.93
N ARG A 121 -15.09 -13.74 9.57
CA ARG A 121 -15.52 -12.49 10.19
C ARG A 121 -16.24 -11.64 9.16
N LEU A 122 -17.50 -11.35 9.42
CA LEU A 122 -18.35 -10.58 8.52
C LEU A 122 -18.61 -9.20 9.14
N PHE A 123 -17.99 -8.20 8.53
CA PHE A 123 -18.15 -6.79 8.86
C PHE A 123 -19.28 -6.17 8.03
N ASP A 124 -19.64 -4.91 8.31
CA ASP A 124 -20.64 -4.18 7.52
C ASP A 124 -20.18 -3.85 6.08
N ASP A 125 -18.86 -3.84 5.86
CA ASP A 125 -18.18 -3.46 4.61
C ASP A 125 -17.44 -4.62 3.95
N GLY A 126 -17.48 -5.85 4.50
CA GLY A 126 -16.83 -6.99 3.87
C GLY A 126 -16.64 -8.22 4.76
N LEU A 127 -16.00 -9.21 4.16
CA LEU A 127 -15.68 -10.52 4.72
C LEU A 127 -14.17 -10.68 4.86
N GLY A 128 -13.72 -11.19 6.02
CA GLY A 128 -12.41 -11.80 6.19
C GLY A 128 -12.55 -13.27 6.58
N PHE A 129 -11.75 -14.16 6.00
CA PHE A 129 -11.70 -15.56 6.43
C PHE A 129 -10.27 -16.10 6.38
N ARG A 130 -10.00 -17.12 7.21
CA ARG A 130 -8.71 -17.80 7.26
C ARG A 130 -8.84 -19.24 7.67
N TYR A 131 -7.81 -20.01 7.38
CA TYR A 131 -7.67 -21.38 7.85
C TYR A 131 -6.86 -21.39 9.14
N GLU A 132 -7.28 -22.25 10.08
CA GLU A 132 -6.53 -22.49 11.32
C GLU A 132 -6.34 -24.02 11.47
N LEU A 133 -5.10 -24.42 11.71
CA LEU A 133 -4.76 -25.82 11.95
C LEU A 133 -4.31 -25.97 13.40
N PRO A 134 -5.15 -26.59 14.26
CA PRO A 134 -4.81 -26.80 15.67
C PRO A 134 -3.71 -27.85 15.83
N GLU A 135 -3.10 -27.87 17.00
CA GLU A 135 -2.19 -28.95 17.38
C GLU A 135 -2.89 -30.31 17.28
N GLN A 136 -2.29 -31.26 16.60
CA GLN A 136 -2.85 -32.59 16.39
C GLN A 136 -1.76 -33.62 16.13
N LYS A 137 -2.02 -34.90 16.48
CA LYS A 137 -1.03 -35.97 16.44
C LYS A 137 -0.63 -36.41 15.03
N THR A 138 -1.48 -36.16 14.04
CA THR A 138 -1.35 -36.66 12.68
C THR A 138 -0.57 -35.73 11.75
N MET A 139 -0.30 -34.50 12.19
CA MET A 139 0.42 -33.47 11.45
C MET A 139 1.23 -32.60 12.41
N ASN A 140 2.43 -32.19 12.02
CA ASN A 140 3.26 -31.29 12.82
C ASN A 140 3.96 -30.25 11.94
N TYR A 141 4.76 -30.69 10.98
CA TYR A 141 5.41 -29.87 9.97
C TYR A 141 4.73 -30.08 8.63
N LEU A 142 4.46 -29.02 7.93
CA LEU A 142 3.71 -29.04 6.67
C LEU A 142 4.38 -28.17 5.62
N THR A 143 4.35 -28.63 4.38
CA THR A 143 4.84 -27.90 3.23
C THR A 143 3.67 -27.53 2.33
N VAL A 144 3.38 -26.23 2.18
CA VAL A 144 2.29 -25.76 1.33
C VAL A 144 2.63 -25.98 -0.13
N LYS A 145 1.79 -26.77 -0.82
CA LYS A 145 1.84 -26.93 -2.28
C LYS A 145 0.99 -25.89 -2.98
N ASP A 146 -0.24 -25.72 -2.50
CA ASP A 146 -1.16 -24.73 -3.04
C ASP A 146 -2.27 -24.37 -2.05
N GLU A 147 -2.84 -23.19 -2.22
CA GLU A 147 -4.08 -22.78 -1.57
C GLU A 147 -5.19 -22.80 -2.61
N LEU A 148 -6.25 -23.57 -2.33
CA LEU A 148 -7.34 -23.84 -3.28
C LEU A 148 -8.54 -22.91 -3.04
N THR A 149 -8.29 -21.75 -2.46
CA THR A 149 -9.30 -20.72 -2.22
C THR A 149 -9.74 -20.09 -3.54
N GLU A 150 -11.04 -20.15 -3.82
CA GLU A 150 -11.66 -19.55 -5.00
C GLU A 150 -12.45 -18.29 -4.66
N PHE A 151 -12.64 -17.44 -5.68
CA PHE A 151 -13.46 -16.24 -5.67
C PHE A 151 -14.23 -16.19 -7.00
N ASN A 152 -15.33 -16.96 -7.09
CA ASN A 152 -16.14 -17.09 -8.30
C ASN A 152 -17.09 -15.90 -8.39
N LEU A 153 -16.91 -15.04 -9.40
CA LEU A 153 -17.70 -13.83 -9.56
C LEU A 153 -18.94 -14.09 -10.41
N THR A 154 -19.90 -13.14 -10.34
CA THR A 154 -21.21 -13.24 -11.00
C THR A 154 -21.19 -12.92 -12.50
N GLY A 155 -20.06 -12.48 -13.06
CA GLY A 155 -20.00 -12.13 -14.48
C GLY A 155 -18.73 -11.42 -14.93
N ASN A 156 -18.79 -10.90 -16.15
CA ASN A 156 -17.67 -10.24 -16.82
C ASN A 156 -17.52 -8.77 -16.35
N HIS A 157 -16.93 -8.60 -15.20
CA HIS A 157 -16.77 -7.32 -14.53
C HIS A 157 -15.51 -6.55 -14.97
N THR A 158 -15.42 -5.25 -14.66
CA THR A 158 -14.24 -4.44 -14.91
C THR A 158 -13.22 -4.60 -13.78
N LEU A 159 -11.97 -4.90 -14.14
CA LEU A 159 -10.84 -4.99 -13.24
C LEU A 159 -9.94 -3.76 -13.33
N TYR A 160 -9.41 -3.34 -12.18
CA TYR A 160 -8.31 -2.40 -12.04
C TYR A 160 -7.14 -3.16 -11.43
N CYS A 161 -6.20 -3.59 -12.23
CA CYS A 161 -5.20 -4.58 -11.82
C CYS A 161 -3.82 -4.32 -12.40
N ILE A 162 -2.82 -4.92 -11.77
CA ILE A 162 -1.46 -5.06 -12.31
C ILE A 162 -1.15 -6.55 -12.49
N PRO A 163 -0.21 -6.92 -13.39
CA PRO A 163 0.15 -8.31 -13.63
C PRO A 163 0.72 -8.95 -12.38
N GLY A 164 0.49 -10.25 -12.23
CA GLY A 164 1.09 -11.04 -11.17
C GLY A 164 2.60 -11.15 -11.36
N ASP A 165 3.35 -10.84 -10.31
CA ASP A 165 4.80 -10.97 -10.27
C ASP A 165 5.24 -11.39 -8.87
N TYR A 166 6.35 -12.15 -8.78
CA TYR A 166 6.87 -12.62 -7.50
C TYR A 166 7.86 -11.66 -6.85
N ASP A 167 8.43 -10.74 -7.66
CA ASP A 167 9.50 -9.85 -7.24
C ASP A 167 9.08 -8.38 -7.16
N THR A 168 8.14 -7.90 -7.98
CA THR A 168 7.78 -6.48 -8.00
C THR A 168 6.28 -6.22 -8.09
N ASN A 169 5.86 -5.07 -7.57
CA ASN A 169 4.50 -4.52 -7.68
C ASN A 169 4.47 -3.25 -8.56
N GLU A 170 5.55 -2.91 -9.24
CA GLU A 170 5.77 -1.62 -9.90
C GLU A 170 5.36 -1.63 -11.37
N PHE A 171 4.16 -2.09 -11.63
CA PHE A 171 3.57 -2.09 -12.98
C PHE A 171 2.55 -0.96 -13.15
N ALA A 172 2.38 -0.52 -14.39
CA ALA A 172 1.24 0.33 -14.74
C ALA A 172 -0.06 -0.46 -14.65
N TYR A 173 -1.13 0.18 -14.17
CA TYR A 173 -2.44 -0.47 -14.07
C TYR A 173 -3.04 -0.77 -15.45
N THR A 174 -3.84 -1.80 -15.49
CA THR A 174 -4.69 -2.18 -16.61
C THR A 174 -6.13 -2.15 -16.14
N THR A 175 -6.96 -1.38 -16.85
CA THR A 175 -8.41 -1.33 -16.65
C THR A 175 -9.07 -2.02 -17.83
N ALA A 176 -9.76 -3.15 -17.60
CA ALA A 176 -10.42 -3.93 -18.64
C ALA A 176 -11.49 -4.87 -18.07
N ALA A 177 -12.43 -5.31 -18.89
CA ALA A 177 -13.32 -6.41 -18.55
C ALA A 177 -12.51 -7.72 -18.36
N ILE A 178 -12.99 -8.64 -17.52
CA ILE A 178 -12.27 -9.90 -17.21
C ILE A 178 -11.93 -10.66 -18.50
N SER A 179 -12.88 -10.75 -19.45
CA SER A 179 -12.66 -11.43 -20.74
C SER A 179 -11.59 -10.80 -21.63
N GLU A 180 -11.22 -9.54 -21.38
CA GLU A 180 -10.28 -8.78 -22.19
C GLU A 180 -8.96 -8.49 -21.46
N VAL A 181 -8.91 -8.73 -20.16
CA VAL A 181 -7.81 -8.28 -19.28
C VAL A 181 -6.47 -8.88 -19.66
N ARG A 182 -6.44 -10.14 -20.10
CA ARG A 182 -5.21 -10.82 -20.55
C ARG A 182 -4.56 -10.06 -21.70
N GLU A 183 -5.32 -9.82 -22.76
CA GLU A 183 -4.81 -9.14 -23.96
C GLU A 183 -4.45 -7.67 -23.65
N ALA A 184 -5.28 -6.98 -22.88
CA ALA A 184 -5.03 -5.59 -22.45
C ALA A 184 -3.74 -5.47 -21.62
N MET A 185 -3.52 -6.37 -20.68
CA MET A 185 -2.33 -6.43 -19.85
C MET A 185 -1.07 -6.73 -20.66
N GLU A 186 -1.12 -7.70 -21.58
CA GLU A 186 0.00 -8.00 -22.46
C GLU A 186 0.37 -6.81 -23.37
N ARG A 187 -0.64 -6.09 -23.89
CA ARG A 187 -0.39 -4.85 -24.65
C ARG A 187 0.33 -3.80 -23.79
N ASN A 188 -0.12 -3.63 -22.54
CA ASN A 188 0.45 -2.65 -21.62
C ASN A 188 1.90 -3.01 -21.26
N LEU A 189 2.19 -4.27 -20.93
CA LEU A 189 3.54 -4.75 -20.66
C LEU A 189 4.47 -4.52 -21.86
N ARG A 190 4.04 -4.90 -23.08
CA ARG A 190 4.83 -4.66 -24.32
C ARG A 190 5.09 -3.17 -24.54
N LYS A 191 4.08 -2.30 -24.33
CA LYS A 191 4.22 -0.84 -24.51
C LYS A 191 5.26 -0.25 -23.55
N LYS A 192 5.31 -0.73 -22.32
CA LYS A 192 6.23 -0.25 -21.28
C LYS A 192 7.58 -1.00 -21.27
N GLY A 193 7.72 -2.11 -22.02
CA GLY A 193 8.96 -2.91 -22.07
C GLY A 193 9.20 -3.77 -20.85
N TYR A 194 8.14 -4.22 -20.17
CA TYR A 194 8.20 -5.06 -18.97
C TYR A 194 7.78 -6.51 -19.25
N GLU A 195 8.26 -7.42 -18.41
CA GLU A 195 7.83 -8.81 -18.34
C GLU A 195 7.42 -9.14 -16.90
N ALA A 196 6.28 -9.80 -16.74
CA ALA A 196 5.84 -10.32 -15.46
C ALA A 196 6.37 -11.76 -15.26
N LYS A 197 6.77 -12.10 -14.04
CA LYS A 197 7.49 -13.35 -13.73
C LYS A 197 6.61 -14.47 -13.16
N ALA A 198 5.32 -14.25 -12.94
CA ALA A 198 4.44 -15.32 -12.51
C ALA A 198 4.29 -16.41 -13.61
N THR A 199 4.21 -17.67 -13.18
CA THR A 199 4.19 -18.83 -14.09
C THR A 199 2.84 -19.07 -14.76
N SER A 200 1.78 -18.43 -14.29
CA SER A 200 0.43 -18.49 -14.84
C SER A 200 -0.13 -17.09 -15.03
N PHE A 201 -1.26 -16.98 -15.75
CA PHE A 201 -1.92 -15.69 -15.89
C PHE A 201 -2.56 -15.29 -14.55
N THR A 202 -1.92 -14.38 -13.88
CA THR A 202 -2.30 -13.90 -12.55
C THR A 202 -2.35 -12.37 -12.51
N VAL A 203 -3.11 -11.86 -11.54
CA VAL A 203 -3.12 -10.46 -11.14
C VAL A 203 -2.71 -10.34 -9.68
N GLN A 204 -2.18 -9.18 -9.32
CA GLN A 204 -1.84 -8.89 -7.93
C GLN A 204 -3.05 -8.47 -7.12
N THR A 205 -2.95 -8.63 -5.80
CA THR A 205 -3.85 -8.02 -4.83
C THR A 205 -3.17 -6.81 -4.17
N PRO A 206 -3.90 -5.79 -3.67
CA PRO A 206 -5.37 -5.62 -3.69
C PRO A 206 -5.92 -5.47 -5.11
N LEU A 207 -6.91 -6.28 -5.46
CA LEU A 207 -7.60 -6.22 -6.73
C LEU A 207 -8.90 -5.42 -6.58
N MET A 208 -9.06 -4.35 -7.35
CA MET A 208 -10.30 -3.59 -7.40
C MET A 208 -11.16 -4.04 -8.58
N ILE A 209 -12.45 -4.23 -8.35
CA ILE A 209 -13.43 -4.72 -9.31
C ILE A 209 -14.66 -3.81 -9.27
N LYS A 210 -15.18 -3.43 -10.43
CA LYS A 210 -16.48 -2.80 -10.57
C LYS A 210 -17.41 -3.75 -11.33
N THR A 211 -18.50 -4.16 -10.71
CA THR A 211 -19.44 -5.08 -11.35
C THR A 211 -20.30 -4.36 -12.38
N THR A 212 -20.86 -5.12 -13.30
CA THR A 212 -21.81 -4.61 -14.31
C THR A 212 -23.08 -4.03 -13.68
N GLU A 213 -23.44 -4.48 -12.49
CA GLU A 213 -24.58 -4.04 -11.69
C GLU A 213 -24.26 -2.79 -10.84
N GLY A 214 -22.99 -2.33 -10.82
CA GLY A 214 -22.54 -1.13 -10.12
C GLY A 214 -22.06 -1.37 -8.69
N LEU A 215 -21.77 -2.61 -8.29
CA LEU A 215 -21.10 -2.88 -7.03
C LEU A 215 -19.59 -2.69 -7.19
N TYR A 216 -18.94 -2.35 -6.09
CA TYR A 216 -17.50 -2.25 -5.94
C TYR A 216 -17.03 -3.38 -5.02
N ILE A 217 -16.06 -4.15 -5.50
CA ILE A 217 -15.48 -5.29 -4.78
C ILE A 217 -13.97 -5.08 -4.70
N ASN A 218 -13.37 -5.32 -3.53
CA ASN A 218 -11.92 -5.37 -3.38
C ASN A 218 -11.51 -6.71 -2.77
N ILE A 219 -10.63 -7.44 -3.46
CA ILE A 219 -10.08 -8.71 -2.98
C ILE A 219 -8.63 -8.48 -2.57
N HIS A 220 -8.32 -8.86 -1.32
CA HIS A 220 -6.98 -8.73 -0.77
C HIS A 220 -6.71 -9.79 0.32
N GLU A 221 -5.65 -9.58 1.07
CA GLU A 221 -5.27 -10.35 2.24
C GLU A 221 -4.90 -9.42 3.41
N ALA A 222 -5.01 -9.91 4.65
CA ALA A 222 -4.63 -9.17 5.84
C ALA A 222 -3.77 -10.03 6.76
N ALA A 223 -2.90 -9.38 7.55
CA ALA A 223 -2.02 -10.03 8.51
C ALA A 223 -1.13 -11.11 7.86
N LEU A 224 -0.40 -10.76 6.82
CA LEU A 224 0.54 -11.65 6.13
C LEU A 224 1.76 -11.92 7.04
N VAL A 225 1.68 -12.96 7.85
CA VAL A 225 2.69 -13.38 8.81
C VAL A 225 2.99 -14.86 8.57
N ASP A 226 4.26 -15.21 8.47
CA ASP A 226 4.78 -16.57 8.29
C ASP A 226 4.09 -17.35 7.15
N TYR A 227 3.82 -16.65 6.04
CA TYR A 227 3.15 -17.19 4.87
C TYR A 227 3.59 -16.46 3.60
N SER A 228 3.36 -17.07 2.43
CA SER A 228 3.61 -16.44 1.13
C SER A 228 2.47 -15.52 0.72
N ALA A 229 2.81 -14.45 0.02
CA ALA A 229 1.82 -13.49 -0.47
C ALA A 229 0.95 -14.09 -1.59
N MET A 230 -0.34 -13.70 -1.59
CA MET A 230 -1.34 -14.18 -2.52
C MET A 230 -1.45 -13.31 -3.76
N LEU A 231 -1.24 -13.89 -4.93
CA LEU A 231 -1.74 -13.43 -6.22
C LEU A 231 -3.07 -14.13 -6.52
N LEU A 232 -3.74 -13.75 -7.59
CA LEU A 232 -4.97 -14.41 -8.07
C LEU A 232 -4.75 -14.93 -9.49
N ASN A 233 -4.91 -16.23 -9.70
CA ASN A 233 -5.11 -16.78 -11.03
C ASN A 233 -6.42 -16.23 -11.59
N VAL A 234 -6.46 -15.95 -12.88
CA VAL A 234 -7.64 -15.45 -13.58
C VAL A 234 -8.09 -16.43 -14.64
N ASP A 235 -9.30 -16.93 -14.50
CA ASP A 235 -10.03 -17.57 -15.60
C ASP A 235 -10.84 -16.49 -16.32
N ASP A 236 -10.31 -16.04 -17.45
CA ASP A 236 -10.89 -14.98 -18.27
C ASP A 236 -12.10 -15.43 -19.13
N LYS A 237 -12.52 -16.69 -19.01
CA LYS A 237 -13.69 -17.29 -19.70
C LYS A 237 -14.84 -17.55 -18.74
N GLU A 238 -14.54 -18.14 -17.59
CA GLU A 238 -15.54 -18.47 -16.56
C GLU A 238 -15.66 -17.35 -15.51
N PHE A 239 -14.83 -16.29 -15.61
CA PHE A 239 -14.80 -15.11 -14.73
C PHE A 239 -14.50 -15.45 -13.26
N ASN A 240 -13.68 -16.47 -13.06
CA ASN A 240 -13.31 -16.98 -11.75
C ASN A 240 -11.90 -16.60 -11.38
N PHE A 241 -11.68 -16.47 -10.07
CA PHE A 241 -10.36 -16.26 -9.51
C PHE A 241 -10.03 -17.37 -8.52
N SER A 242 -8.76 -17.73 -8.43
CA SER A 242 -8.26 -18.62 -7.39
C SER A 242 -6.95 -18.12 -6.82
N ALA A 243 -6.69 -18.41 -5.55
CA ALA A 243 -5.45 -18.05 -4.90
C ALA A 243 -4.24 -18.66 -5.63
N HIS A 244 -3.20 -17.86 -5.78
CA HIS A 244 -1.91 -18.28 -6.30
C HIS A 244 -0.83 -17.73 -5.36
N LEU A 245 -0.24 -18.58 -4.56
CA LEU A 245 0.78 -18.16 -3.60
C LEU A 245 2.14 -18.03 -4.29
N THR A 246 2.90 -17.00 -3.90
CA THR A 246 4.28 -16.83 -4.37
C THR A 246 5.13 -18.01 -3.91
N PRO A 247 5.73 -18.79 -4.82
CA PRO A 247 6.61 -19.90 -4.46
C PRO A 247 8.00 -19.43 -4.03
N ASP A 248 8.77 -20.33 -3.43
CA ASP A 248 10.24 -20.26 -3.49
C ASP A 248 10.75 -20.80 -4.84
N LYS A 249 12.05 -20.84 -5.05
CA LYS A 249 12.66 -21.36 -6.30
C LYS A 249 12.53 -22.88 -6.45
N LEU A 250 12.10 -23.59 -5.41
CA LEU A 250 11.80 -25.03 -5.43
C LEU A 250 10.30 -25.29 -5.70
N GLY A 251 9.52 -24.25 -5.84
CA GLY A 251 8.08 -24.32 -6.06
C GLY A 251 7.25 -24.53 -4.79
N LYS A 252 7.87 -24.42 -3.59
CA LYS A 252 7.16 -24.52 -2.33
C LYS A 252 6.58 -23.16 -1.94
N LYS A 253 5.37 -23.16 -1.40
CA LYS A 253 4.64 -21.93 -1.09
C LYS A 253 4.57 -21.61 0.40
N GLY A 254 5.25 -22.41 1.21
CA GLY A 254 5.41 -22.17 2.65
C GLY A 254 5.83 -23.42 3.41
N TYR A 255 6.53 -23.22 4.52
CA TYR A 255 6.96 -24.24 5.46
C TYR A 255 6.36 -23.89 6.81
N LEU A 256 5.45 -24.73 7.32
CA LEU A 256 4.60 -24.38 8.44
C LEU A 256 4.73 -25.39 9.57
N GLN A 257 4.53 -24.93 10.81
CA GLN A 257 4.48 -25.77 12.00
C GLN A 257 3.18 -25.53 12.76
N LEU A 258 2.54 -26.63 13.21
CA LEU A 258 1.34 -26.53 14.02
C LEU A 258 1.64 -26.13 15.48
N PRO A 259 0.72 -25.41 16.17
CA PRO A 259 -0.53 -24.86 15.64
C PRO A 259 -0.27 -23.62 14.78
N LEU A 260 -1.10 -23.38 13.78
CA LEU A 260 -0.93 -22.24 12.89
C LEU A 260 -2.27 -21.66 12.43
N HIS A 261 -2.20 -20.45 11.89
CA HIS A 261 -3.26 -19.86 11.06
C HIS A 261 -2.64 -19.19 9.83
N THR A 262 -3.38 -19.20 8.71
CA THR A 262 -3.01 -18.47 7.51
C THR A 262 -3.30 -16.97 7.68
N PRO A 263 -2.77 -16.09 6.79
CA PRO A 263 -3.32 -14.74 6.63
C PRO A 263 -4.83 -14.77 6.34
N TRP A 264 -5.50 -13.67 6.61
CA TRP A 264 -6.90 -13.52 6.23
C TRP A 264 -7.02 -13.26 4.74
N ARG A 265 -7.96 -13.94 4.07
CA ARG A 265 -8.44 -13.58 2.74
C ARG A 265 -9.59 -12.61 2.92
N THR A 266 -9.62 -11.53 2.14
CA THR A 266 -10.57 -10.43 2.36
C THR A 266 -11.33 -10.08 1.10
N ILE A 267 -12.63 -9.77 1.28
CA ILE A 267 -13.53 -9.31 0.23
C ILE A 267 -14.29 -8.12 0.78
N MET A 268 -13.96 -6.90 0.35
CA MET A 268 -14.78 -5.71 0.65
C MET A 268 -15.85 -5.56 -0.42
N VAL A 269 -17.04 -5.11 -0.02
CA VAL A 269 -18.19 -4.94 -0.94
C VAL A 269 -18.97 -3.71 -0.58
N SER A 270 -19.32 -2.89 -1.58
CA SER A 270 -20.23 -1.76 -1.43
C SER A 270 -20.89 -1.38 -2.76
N ASP A 271 -22.05 -0.73 -2.70
CA ASP A 271 -22.68 -0.02 -3.81
C ASP A 271 -22.21 1.46 -3.91
N ASP A 272 -21.22 1.83 -3.11
CA ASP A 272 -20.61 3.17 -3.09
C ASP A 272 -19.08 3.05 -3.02
N ALA A 273 -18.39 3.53 -4.05
CA ALA A 273 -16.92 3.49 -4.13
C ALA A 273 -16.24 4.17 -2.93
N ARG A 274 -16.87 5.19 -2.33
CA ARG A 274 -16.37 5.90 -1.16
C ARG A 274 -16.24 4.99 0.06
N SER A 275 -17.14 4.01 0.19
CA SER A 275 -17.11 3.03 1.30
C SER A 275 -15.92 2.09 1.19
N ILE A 276 -15.49 1.72 -0.04
CA ILE A 276 -14.26 0.95 -0.24
C ILE A 276 -13.05 1.74 0.26
N LEU A 277 -12.97 3.03 -0.07
CA LEU A 277 -11.89 3.90 0.40
C LEU A 277 -11.87 4.04 1.94
N ALA A 278 -13.04 4.22 2.54
CA ALA A 278 -13.20 4.42 3.99
C ALA A 278 -13.02 3.15 4.83
N SER A 279 -13.06 1.96 4.22
CA SER A 279 -12.98 0.69 4.92
C SER A 279 -11.69 0.53 5.73
N GLN A 280 -11.86 0.09 6.98
CA GLN A 280 -10.76 -0.25 7.89
C GLN A 280 -10.68 -1.76 8.15
N LEU A 281 -11.32 -2.57 7.31
CA LEU A 281 -11.41 -4.04 7.45
C LEU A 281 -10.02 -4.69 7.53
N ILE A 282 -9.09 -4.29 6.67
CA ILE A 282 -7.72 -4.87 6.66
C ILE A 282 -7.01 -4.61 7.99
N LEU A 283 -7.10 -3.38 8.53
CA LEU A 283 -6.52 -3.07 9.84
C LEU A 283 -7.20 -3.86 10.95
N ASN A 284 -8.55 -3.95 10.93
CA ASN A 284 -9.33 -4.65 11.94
C ASN A 284 -9.05 -6.16 12.02
N LEU A 285 -8.57 -6.77 10.94
CA LEU A 285 -8.17 -8.18 10.91
C LEU A 285 -6.75 -8.44 11.41
N ASN A 286 -5.96 -7.39 11.68
CA ASN A 286 -4.64 -7.49 12.27
C ASN A 286 -4.69 -7.49 13.80
N GLU A 287 -3.66 -8.05 14.44
CA GLU A 287 -3.48 -8.03 15.88
C GLU A 287 -3.31 -6.59 16.41
N PRO A 288 -3.72 -6.31 17.63
CA PRO A 288 -3.42 -5.05 18.30
C PRO A 288 -1.93 -4.72 18.31
N CYS A 289 -1.61 -3.44 18.54
CA CYS A 289 -0.23 -2.97 18.68
C CYS A 289 0.55 -3.80 19.71
N LYS A 290 1.73 -4.26 19.31
CA LYS A 290 2.64 -5.06 20.17
C LYS A 290 3.70 -4.22 20.89
N LEU A 291 3.77 -2.92 20.61
CA LEU A 291 4.72 -2.01 21.25
C LEU A 291 4.14 -1.45 22.55
N GLU A 292 4.89 -1.55 23.65
CA GLU A 292 4.51 -0.99 24.96
C GLU A 292 4.56 0.55 24.97
N ASP A 293 5.54 1.13 24.28
CA ASP A 293 5.73 2.58 24.12
C ASP A 293 5.74 2.94 22.64
N THR A 294 4.78 3.78 22.21
CA THR A 294 4.68 4.31 20.85
C THR A 294 4.96 5.82 20.79
N SER A 295 5.33 6.45 21.91
CA SER A 295 5.52 7.90 22.01
C SER A 295 6.64 8.45 21.14
N TRP A 296 7.58 7.61 20.74
CA TRP A 296 8.72 7.93 19.87
C TRP A 296 8.34 7.89 18.36
N ILE A 297 7.24 7.25 17.99
CA ILE A 297 6.75 7.22 16.61
C ILE A 297 6.10 8.56 16.30
N LYS A 298 6.64 9.27 15.33
CA LYS A 298 6.20 10.62 14.98
C LYS A 298 5.95 10.69 13.48
N PRO A 299 4.71 10.90 13.05
CA PRO A 299 4.43 11.31 11.67
C PRO A 299 5.22 12.56 11.31
N GLN A 300 5.80 12.58 10.12
CA GLN A 300 6.71 13.66 9.69
C GLN A 300 6.68 13.89 8.19
N LYS A 301 6.94 15.15 7.81
CA LYS A 301 7.25 15.51 6.41
C LYS A 301 8.76 15.52 6.22
N PHE A 302 9.21 15.10 5.04
CA PHE A 302 10.62 15.13 4.72
C PHE A 302 10.89 15.61 3.29
N ILE A 303 12.12 16.05 3.05
CA ILE A 303 12.70 16.30 1.74
C ILE A 303 13.94 15.44 1.59
N GLY A 304 14.45 15.21 0.40
CA GLY A 304 15.59 14.30 0.27
C GLY A 304 16.59 14.65 -0.81
N VAL A 305 17.86 14.36 -0.51
CA VAL A 305 18.92 14.15 -1.51
C VAL A 305 18.61 12.80 -2.18
N TRP A 306 17.78 12.81 -3.20
CA TRP A 306 17.19 11.67 -3.87
C TRP A 306 16.81 12.00 -5.33
N TRP A 307 15.94 13.02 -5.55
CA TRP A 307 15.41 13.32 -6.88
C TRP A 307 16.49 13.74 -7.88
N GLU A 308 17.60 14.30 -7.41
CA GLU A 308 18.73 14.68 -8.23
C GLU A 308 19.32 13.54 -9.05
N MET A 309 19.29 12.31 -8.52
CA MET A 309 19.77 11.12 -9.20
C MET A 309 18.83 10.67 -10.33
N PHE A 310 17.56 11.03 -10.24
CA PHE A 310 16.53 10.64 -11.21
C PHE A 310 16.30 11.68 -12.32
N THR A 311 16.50 12.97 -12.05
CA THR A 311 16.19 14.06 -13.01
C THR A 311 16.99 14.03 -14.30
N GLY A 312 18.14 13.34 -14.32
CA GLY A 312 19.08 13.37 -15.43
C GLY A 312 19.98 14.60 -15.45
N GLY A 313 19.99 15.40 -14.38
CA GLY A 313 20.89 16.52 -14.15
C GLY A 313 22.35 16.15 -13.81
N GLY A 314 22.63 14.84 -13.64
CA GLY A 314 23.98 14.32 -13.46
C GLY A 314 24.33 13.83 -12.05
N GLY A 315 23.42 13.92 -11.07
CA GLY A 315 23.63 13.36 -9.72
C GLY A 315 23.81 11.83 -9.74
N THR A 316 24.71 11.31 -8.90
CA THR A 316 24.98 9.88 -8.74
C THR A 316 25.02 9.49 -7.27
N TRP A 317 24.61 8.26 -6.94
CA TRP A 317 24.76 7.71 -5.59
C TRP A 317 26.21 7.40 -5.23
N ALA A 318 27.10 7.17 -6.26
CA ALA A 318 28.47 6.80 -6.08
C ALA A 318 29.36 8.01 -5.82
N TYR A 319 30.32 7.85 -4.88
CA TYR A 319 31.35 8.84 -4.59
C TYR A 319 32.40 8.95 -5.71
N SER A 320 32.76 7.80 -6.33
CA SER A 320 33.80 7.73 -7.36
C SER A 320 33.37 6.89 -8.55
N ASP A 321 34.10 7.03 -9.69
CA ASP A 321 33.88 6.20 -10.87
C ASP A 321 34.68 4.87 -10.82
N TYR A 322 35.30 4.55 -9.69
CA TYR A 322 36.10 3.34 -9.55
C TYR A 322 35.22 2.11 -9.26
N TYR A 323 34.62 1.56 -10.31
CA TYR A 323 33.69 0.42 -10.25
C TYR A 323 34.22 -0.87 -9.59
N LYS A 324 35.57 -0.96 -9.29
CA LYS A 324 36.16 -2.07 -8.55
C LYS A 324 36.27 -1.82 -7.05
N ALA A 325 35.78 -0.71 -6.57
CA ALA A 325 35.73 -0.43 -5.15
C ALA A 325 34.97 -1.54 -4.41
N LYS A 326 35.44 -1.87 -3.20
CA LYS A 326 34.80 -2.88 -2.34
C LYS A 326 34.61 -2.29 -0.95
N PRO A 327 33.38 -2.20 -0.46
CA PRO A 327 33.08 -1.69 0.87
C PRO A 327 33.91 -2.39 1.96
N GLY A 328 34.48 -1.61 2.88
CA GLY A 328 35.32 -2.11 3.98
C GLY A 328 36.69 -2.70 3.60
N ILE A 329 37.04 -2.71 2.32
CA ILE A 329 38.33 -3.18 1.82
C ILE A 329 39.09 -2.07 1.09
N THR A 330 38.41 -1.36 0.20
CA THR A 330 38.98 -0.22 -0.53
C THR A 330 39.09 0.98 0.42
N ASP A 331 40.25 1.64 0.41
CA ASP A 331 40.44 2.91 1.10
C ASP A 331 39.82 4.03 0.25
N TYR A 332 38.55 4.35 0.51
CA TYR A 332 37.80 5.34 -0.25
C TYR A 332 38.39 6.75 -0.14
N SER A 333 39.16 7.05 0.92
CA SER A 333 39.83 8.35 1.07
C SER A 333 40.91 8.60 0.02
N LYS A 334 41.37 7.54 -0.66
CA LYS A 334 42.38 7.59 -1.75
C LYS A 334 41.75 7.58 -3.14
N LEU A 335 40.43 7.42 -3.25
CA LEU A 335 39.75 7.47 -4.53
C LEU A 335 39.55 8.94 -4.97
N THR A 336 39.47 9.14 -6.26
CA THR A 336 39.14 10.45 -6.82
C THR A 336 37.62 10.61 -6.82
N PRO A 337 37.05 11.65 -6.14
CA PRO A 337 35.64 11.96 -6.25
C PRO A 337 35.23 12.19 -7.70
N ASN A 338 34.05 11.72 -8.11
CA ASN A 338 33.55 11.93 -9.47
C ASN A 338 33.00 13.36 -9.71
N GLY A 339 32.78 14.14 -8.64
CA GLY A 339 32.25 15.49 -8.71
C GLY A 339 30.74 15.58 -8.93
N HIS A 340 30.04 14.45 -8.90
CA HIS A 340 28.59 14.35 -9.12
C HIS A 340 27.85 13.70 -7.94
N HIS A 341 28.50 13.54 -6.80
CA HIS A 341 27.97 12.93 -5.58
C HIS A 341 27.25 14.00 -4.72
N PRO A 342 25.90 14.07 -4.71
CA PRO A 342 25.17 15.05 -3.96
C PRO A 342 25.05 14.72 -2.46
N ALA A 343 25.24 13.46 -2.07
CA ALA A 343 25.19 13.04 -0.66
C ALA A 343 26.50 13.45 0.10
N ASN A 344 26.96 14.69 -0.09
CA ASN A 344 28.12 15.23 0.61
C ASN A 344 27.70 16.21 1.73
N THR A 345 28.56 16.43 2.70
CA THR A 345 28.31 17.18 3.92
C THR A 345 27.74 18.58 3.63
N GLU A 346 28.33 19.34 2.70
CA GLU A 346 27.93 20.72 2.46
C GLU A 346 26.57 20.78 1.75
N HIS A 347 26.33 19.95 0.76
CA HIS A 347 25.04 19.91 0.06
C HIS A 347 23.88 19.43 0.96
N VAL A 348 24.13 18.44 1.82
CA VAL A 348 23.14 18.00 2.81
C VAL A 348 22.81 19.10 3.81
N LYS A 349 23.75 19.96 4.20
CA LYS A 349 23.47 21.15 5.04
C LYS A 349 22.50 22.12 4.35
N GLU A 350 22.60 22.31 3.03
CA GLU A 350 21.65 23.14 2.27
C GLU A 350 20.22 22.59 2.36
N TYR A 351 20.05 21.25 2.30
CA TYR A 351 18.75 20.60 2.50
C TYR A 351 18.24 20.72 3.93
N ILE A 352 19.12 20.62 4.92
CA ILE A 352 18.78 20.82 6.34
C ILE A 352 18.32 22.28 6.57
N ASP A 353 19.02 23.26 6.00
CA ASP A 353 18.62 24.68 6.09
C ASP A 353 17.25 24.91 5.44
N PHE A 354 17.05 24.37 4.24
CA PHE A 354 15.77 24.47 3.54
C PHE A 354 14.64 23.83 4.36
N ALA A 355 14.86 22.65 4.94
CA ALA A 355 13.89 21.97 5.78
C ALA A 355 13.53 22.80 7.01
N ALA A 356 14.53 23.33 7.71
CA ALA A 356 14.34 24.17 8.89
C ALA A 356 13.56 25.47 8.56
N GLU A 357 13.91 26.15 7.47
CA GLU A 357 13.25 27.39 7.02
C GLU A 357 11.78 27.19 6.66
N ASN A 358 11.41 25.98 6.23
CA ASN A 358 10.10 25.68 5.72
C ASN A 358 9.24 24.77 6.61
N GLY A 359 9.71 24.45 7.83
CA GLY A 359 8.97 23.63 8.78
C GLY A 359 8.81 22.16 8.30
N ILE A 360 9.78 21.66 7.55
CA ILE A 360 9.91 20.26 7.17
C ILE A 360 10.70 19.54 8.26
N ASP A 361 10.22 18.38 8.72
CA ASP A 361 10.72 17.72 9.91
C ASP A 361 12.05 16.98 9.70
N ALA A 362 12.28 16.48 8.46
CA ALA A 362 13.42 15.62 8.20
C ALA A 362 14.00 15.75 6.78
N VAL A 363 15.24 15.28 6.64
CA VAL A 363 15.96 15.17 5.36
C VAL A 363 16.39 13.71 5.14
N LEU A 364 15.94 13.08 4.06
CA LEU A 364 16.46 11.80 3.59
C LEU A 364 17.78 12.03 2.84
N VAL A 365 18.77 11.15 3.02
CA VAL A 365 20.00 11.17 2.22
C VAL A 365 20.29 9.79 1.68
N GLU A 366 20.13 9.63 0.36
CA GLU A 366 20.56 8.43 -0.35
C GLU A 366 22.01 8.57 -0.84
N GLY A 367 22.72 7.47 -0.97
CA GLY A 367 24.11 7.46 -1.45
C GLY A 367 25.15 7.85 -0.39
N TRP A 368 24.82 7.88 0.90
CA TRP A 368 25.69 8.36 1.97
C TRP A 368 26.86 7.41 2.31
N ASN A 369 26.72 6.10 2.02
CA ASN A 369 27.58 5.03 2.48
C ASN A 369 28.36 4.33 1.36
N GLU A 370 29.44 3.64 1.71
CA GLU A 370 30.27 2.87 0.75
C GLU A 370 29.47 1.78 0.04
N GLY A 371 29.69 1.64 -1.30
CA GLY A 371 29.20 0.50 -2.09
C GLY A 371 28.45 0.81 -3.36
N TRP A 372 28.19 2.07 -3.68
CA TRP A 372 27.38 2.46 -4.83
C TRP A 372 28.09 2.42 -6.18
N GLU A 373 29.42 2.28 -6.23
CA GLU A 373 30.22 2.32 -7.46
C GLU A 373 29.87 1.18 -8.45
N ASP A 374 29.35 0.06 -7.94
CA ASP A 374 28.98 -1.10 -8.74
C ASP A 374 27.81 -1.87 -8.13
N TRP A 375 26.85 -1.15 -7.53
CA TRP A 375 25.76 -1.75 -6.77
C TRP A 375 24.79 -2.58 -7.63
N ALA A 376 24.62 -2.22 -8.89
CA ALA A 376 23.71 -2.91 -9.82
C ALA A 376 24.34 -4.16 -10.48
N SER A 377 25.60 -4.52 -10.19
CA SER A 377 26.33 -5.59 -10.92
C SER A 377 26.10 -7.01 -10.41
N TYR A 378 25.16 -7.26 -9.53
CA TYR A 378 24.88 -8.59 -8.95
C TYR A 378 26.05 -9.24 -8.18
N ARG A 379 26.97 -8.46 -7.66
CA ARG A 379 28.01 -8.94 -6.72
C ARG A 379 27.42 -9.08 -5.33
N LYS A 380 27.91 -10.11 -4.50
CA LYS A 380 26.84 -10.55 -3.64
C LYS A 380 27.17 -10.99 -2.25
N ASP A 381 28.42 -10.95 -1.86
CA ASP A 381 28.77 -11.28 -0.48
C ASP A 381 28.49 -10.10 0.47
N ARG A 382 28.88 -8.90 0.06
CA ARG A 382 28.67 -7.66 0.80
C ARG A 382 28.66 -6.49 -0.17
N GLN A 383 27.49 -5.94 -0.43
CA GLN A 383 27.33 -4.81 -1.35
C GLN A 383 27.49 -3.48 -0.63
N PHE A 384 26.91 -3.34 0.55
CA PHE A 384 26.92 -2.12 1.34
C PHE A 384 27.39 -2.37 2.77
N LEU A 385 27.90 -1.31 3.41
CA LEU A 385 28.13 -1.26 4.85
C LEU A 385 27.29 -0.13 5.45
N PHE A 386 26.51 -0.44 6.48
CA PHE A 386 25.54 0.50 7.06
C PHE A 386 26.11 1.26 8.28
N ASP A 387 27.44 1.20 8.46
CA ASP A 387 28.21 1.96 9.46
C ASP A 387 29.41 2.69 8.85
N LYS A 388 29.54 2.74 7.51
CA LYS A 388 30.66 3.31 6.79
C LYS A 388 30.22 4.41 5.81
N PRO A 389 30.24 5.68 6.23
CA PRO A 389 29.97 6.79 5.34
C PRO A 389 31.10 6.97 4.32
N TYR A 390 30.79 7.58 3.18
CA TYR A 390 31.79 8.08 2.24
C TYR A 390 32.67 9.17 2.86
N PRO A 391 33.89 9.44 2.34
CA PRO A 391 34.82 10.42 2.92
C PRO A 391 34.28 11.86 2.95
N ASP A 392 33.37 12.21 2.06
CA ASP A 392 32.76 13.55 1.97
C ASP A 392 31.44 13.68 2.76
N PHE A 393 30.97 12.61 3.43
CA PHE A 393 29.79 12.58 4.28
C PHE A 393 30.15 12.49 5.76
N ASP A 394 30.25 13.63 6.43
CA ASP A 394 30.56 13.69 7.87
C ASP A 394 29.31 13.56 8.73
N VAL A 395 29.05 12.34 9.19
CA VAL A 395 27.88 11.98 9.99
C VAL A 395 27.80 12.81 11.28
N ALA A 396 28.92 13.02 11.97
CA ALA A 396 28.93 13.73 13.26
C ALA A 396 28.62 15.22 13.08
N VAL A 397 29.23 15.84 12.06
CA VAL A 397 28.95 17.24 11.69
C VAL A 397 27.49 17.41 11.29
N LEU A 398 26.97 16.53 10.43
CA LEU A 398 25.58 16.59 9.96
C LEU A 398 24.56 16.35 11.08
N HIS A 399 24.82 15.39 11.99
CA HIS A 399 23.97 15.18 13.16
C HIS A 399 23.91 16.43 14.05
N ALA A 400 25.07 17.01 14.38
CA ALA A 400 25.14 18.21 15.20
C ALA A 400 24.43 19.40 14.52
N TYR A 401 24.62 19.55 13.21
CA TYR A 401 24.02 20.61 12.42
C TYR A 401 22.49 20.48 12.37
N ALA A 402 21.99 19.32 11.97
CA ALA A 402 20.55 19.03 11.90
C ALA A 402 19.87 19.25 13.27
N LYS A 403 20.47 18.75 14.34
CA LYS A 403 20.01 18.95 15.71
C LYS A 403 19.92 20.43 16.08
N SER A 404 20.90 21.23 15.68
CA SER A 404 20.93 22.70 15.94
C SER A 404 19.79 23.44 15.23
N LYS A 405 19.31 22.89 14.12
CA LYS A 405 18.21 23.44 13.30
C LYS A 405 16.84 22.81 13.66
N GLY A 406 16.79 21.81 14.55
CA GLY A 406 15.56 21.08 14.89
C GLY A 406 15.08 20.09 13.81
N VAL A 407 15.93 19.76 12.84
CA VAL A 407 15.64 18.84 11.73
C VAL A 407 16.22 17.46 12.06
N LYS A 408 15.54 16.39 11.62
CA LYS A 408 16.02 15.00 11.66
C LYS A 408 16.68 14.63 10.34
N ILE A 409 17.49 13.57 10.35
CA ILE A 409 17.98 12.94 9.12
C ILE A 409 17.39 11.54 9.05
N ILE A 410 16.84 11.16 7.90
CA ILE A 410 16.38 9.81 7.59
C ILE A 410 17.53 9.03 6.96
N MET A 411 17.83 7.88 7.52
CA MET A 411 18.87 6.98 7.00
C MET A 411 18.33 6.22 5.78
N HIS A 412 19.20 5.92 4.82
CA HIS A 412 18.90 5.05 3.69
C HIS A 412 19.74 3.77 3.77
N HIS A 413 19.09 2.62 3.73
CA HIS A 413 19.71 1.29 3.69
C HIS A 413 19.29 0.57 2.41
N GLU A 414 19.93 0.88 1.28
CA GLU A 414 19.82 0.04 0.09
C GLU A 414 20.61 -1.26 0.29
N THR A 415 19.99 -2.40 0.02
CA THR A 415 20.58 -3.72 0.25
C THR A 415 21.07 -4.40 -1.04
N ALA A 416 20.74 -3.86 -2.22
CA ALA A 416 20.85 -4.54 -3.53
C ALA A 416 20.22 -5.94 -3.48
N ALA A 417 19.07 -6.05 -2.83
CA ALA A 417 18.32 -7.27 -2.58
C ALA A 417 19.07 -8.35 -1.76
N ASN A 418 20.20 -8.00 -1.12
CA ASN A 418 20.94 -8.94 -0.27
C ASN A 418 20.40 -8.93 1.16
N ALA A 419 19.18 -9.43 1.33
CA ALA A 419 18.48 -9.51 2.61
C ALA A 419 19.26 -10.31 3.65
N ALA A 420 19.92 -11.40 3.25
CA ALA A 420 20.71 -12.21 4.16
C ALA A 420 21.95 -11.48 4.73
N ASP A 421 22.60 -10.60 3.95
CA ASP A 421 23.69 -9.77 4.47
C ASP A 421 23.15 -8.61 5.33
N TYR A 422 22.02 -8.05 4.96
CA TYR A 422 21.37 -7.01 5.74
C TYR A 422 20.99 -7.51 7.14
N GLU A 423 20.41 -8.71 7.27
CA GLU A 423 20.12 -9.31 8.58
C GLU A 423 21.37 -9.46 9.47
N ARG A 424 22.52 -9.82 8.88
CA ARG A 424 23.77 -9.90 9.63
C ARG A 424 24.29 -8.55 10.13
N GLN A 425 23.87 -7.45 9.50
CA GLN A 425 24.30 -6.10 9.82
C GLN A 425 23.28 -5.30 10.66
N LEU A 426 22.04 -5.79 10.84
CA LEU A 426 20.94 -5.03 11.44
C LEU A 426 21.32 -4.37 12.77
N ASP A 427 21.94 -5.11 13.70
CA ASP A 427 22.28 -4.58 15.02
C ASP A 427 23.35 -3.49 14.94
N VAL A 428 24.36 -3.67 14.10
CA VAL A 428 25.40 -2.66 13.87
C VAL A 428 24.81 -1.43 13.19
N ALA A 429 23.96 -1.64 12.18
CA ALA A 429 23.31 -0.57 11.45
C ALA A 429 22.38 0.28 12.34
N PHE A 430 21.52 -0.36 13.12
CA PHE A 430 20.59 0.35 13.99
C PHE A 430 21.29 1.00 15.20
N GLN A 431 22.36 0.37 15.75
CA GLN A 431 23.16 1.02 16.78
C GLN A 431 23.87 2.26 16.22
N PHE A 432 24.45 2.18 15.02
CA PHE A 432 25.03 3.33 14.34
C PHE A 432 24.01 4.48 14.15
N MET A 433 22.77 4.15 13.79
CA MET A 433 21.68 5.13 13.68
C MET A 433 21.39 5.80 15.03
N VAL A 434 21.26 5.02 16.10
CA VAL A 434 20.97 5.55 17.45
C VAL A 434 22.11 6.46 17.92
N ASP A 435 23.36 6.03 17.76
CA ASP A 435 24.56 6.78 18.16
C ASP A 435 24.67 8.12 17.44
N ASN A 436 24.12 8.21 16.22
CA ASN A 436 24.14 9.40 15.38
C ASN A 436 22.79 10.12 15.28
N GLY A 437 21.81 9.76 16.14
CA GLY A 437 20.55 10.49 16.32
C GLY A 437 19.50 10.31 15.23
N TYR A 438 19.63 9.30 14.39
CA TYR A 438 18.61 8.91 13.41
C TYR A 438 17.47 8.18 14.11
N ASN A 439 16.23 8.45 13.69
CA ASN A 439 15.03 7.82 14.23
C ASN A 439 14.15 7.14 13.16
N SER A 440 14.56 7.19 11.91
CA SER A 440 13.85 6.58 10.80
C SER A 440 14.82 6.12 9.70
N VAL A 441 14.44 5.06 9.01
CA VAL A 441 15.20 4.44 7.92
C VAL A 441 14.28 4.15 6.74
N LYS A 442 14.77 4.48 5.54
CA LYS A 442 14.25 3.96 4.27
C LYS A 442 15.10 2.74 3.90
N THR A 443 14.47 1.56 3.77
CA THR A 443 15.14 0.33 3.32
C THR A 443 14.83 0.07 1.85
N GLY A 444 15.80 -0.40 1.06
CA GLY A 444 15.65 -0.76 -0.33
C GLY A 444 16.11 -2.19 -0.63
N TYR A 445 15.47 -2.84 -1.59
CA TYR A 445 15.76 -4.23 -2.00
C TYR A 445 15.80 -4.36 -3.53
N VAL A 446 16.44 -3.41 -4.20
CA VAL A 446 16.52 -3.40 -5.67
C VAL A 446 17.27 -4.62 -6.19
N GLY A 447 16.63 -5.39 -7.05
CA GLY A 447 17.24 -6.53 -7.75
C GLY A 447 16.66 -7.88 -7.35
N SER A 448 17.37 -8.95 -7.65
CA SER A 448 16.93 -10.32 -7.31
C SER A 448 17.40 -10.70 -5.90
N ILE A 449 16.50 -11.21 -5.09
CA ILE A 449 16.75 -11.55 -3.69
C ILE A 449 17.95 -12.50 -3.49
N ILE A 450 18.71 -12.23 -2.44
CA ILE A 450 19.67 -13.16 -1.85
C ILE A 450 19.20 -13.42 -0.40
N PRO A 451 18.91 -14.69 -0.06
CA PRO A 451 19.28 -15.95 -0.75
C PRO A 451 18.56 -16.17 -2.09
N ARG A 452 19.25 -16.76 -3.06
CA ARG A 452 18.74 -16.98 -4.43
C ARG A 452 17.59 -17.97 -4.54
N SER A 453 17.22 -18.61 -3.45
CA SER A 453 16.03 -19.46 -3.34
C SER A 453 14.73 -18.68 -3.23
N GLU A 454 14.77 -17.37 -3.02
CA GLU A 454 13.63 -16.57 -2.65
C GLU A 454 13.21 -15.58 -3.75
N TYR A 455 11.96 -15.11 -3.63
CA TYR A 455 11.38 -13.96 -4.31
C TYR A 455 10.96 -12.90 -3.27
N HIS A 456 10.77 -11.65 -3.67
CA HIS A 456 10.36 -10.54 -2.78
C HIS A 456 9.06 -10.81 -2.00
N SER A 457 8.15 -11.61 -2.57
CA SER A 457 6.85 -11.94 -1.97
C SER A 457 6.74 -13.36 -1.40
N SER A 458 7.88 -14.10 -1.30
CA SER A 458 7.93 -15.44 -0.69
C SER A 458 7.80 -15.38 0.83
N GLN A 459 7.47 -16.50 1.47
CA GLN A 459 7.34 -16.60 2.94
C GLN A 459 8.57 -16.09 3.66
N TRP A 460 9.78 -16.48 3.21
CA TRP A 460 11.04 -16.10 3.85
C TRP A 460 11.23 -14.57 3.84
N MET A 461 10.95 -13.93 2.71
CA MET A 461 11.07 -12.48 2.58
C MET A 461 9.99 -11.73 3.39
N ASN A 462 8.76 -12.24 3.44
CA ASN A 462 7.71 -11.66 4.28
C ASN A 462 8.12 -11.69 5.77
N ASN A 463 8.74 -12.79 6.21
CA ASN A 463 9.31 -12.89 7.56
C ASN A 463 10.51 -11.97 7.76
N HIS A 464 11.36 -11.78 6.74
CA HIS A 464 12.46 -10.83 6.76
C HIS A 464 12.00 -9.38 6.99
N TYR A 465 11.01 -8.91 6.23
CA TYR A 465 10.49 -7.53 6.41
C TYR A 465 9.94 -7.32 7.82
N ILE A 466 9.18 -8.28 8.34
CA ILE A 466 8.65 -8.24 9.71
C ILE A 466 9.79 -8.26 10.74
N HIS A 467 10.84 -9.05 10.50
CA HIS A 467 12.02 -9.11 11.37
C HIS A 467 12.74 -7.75 11.43
N VAL A 468 12.96 -7.11 10.28
CA VAL A 468 13.56 -5.77 10.21
C VAL A 468 12.73 -4.75 10.99
N VAL A 469 11.41 -4.74 10.81
CA VAL A 469 10.49 -3.82 11.51
C VAL A 469 10.51 -4.05 13.03
N LYS A 470 10.47 -5.31 13.48
CA LYS A 470 10.55 -5.66 14.89
C LYS A 470 11.89 -5.24 15.48
N ARG A 471 12.98 -5.54 14.77
CA ARG A 471 14.31 -5.20 15.25
C ARG A 471 14.51 -3.68 15.30
N ALA A 472 14.01 -2.93 14.30
CA ALA A 472 14.00 -1.48 14.30
C ALA A 472 13.22 -0.91 15.51
N ALA A 473 12.11 -1.53 15.91
CA ALA A 473 11.34 -1.12 17.08
C ALA A 473 12.14 -1.23 18.39
N ASP A 474 12.98 -2.26 18.54
CA ASP A 474 13.88 -2.41 19.70
C ASP A 474 14.84 -1.22 19.84
N TYR A 475 15.21 -0.59 18.72
CA TYR A 475 16.05 0.60 18.65
C TYR A 475 15.25 1.92 18.55
N LYS A 476 13.92 1.86 18.63
CA LYS A 476 13.01 3.01 18.44
C LYS A 476 13.19 3.71 17.09
N ILE A 477 13.27 2.94 16.02
CA ILE A 477 13.44 3.39 14.65
C ILE A 477 12.15 3.13 13.86
N MET A 478 11.65 4.15 13.16
CA MET A 478 10.57 4.03 12.17
C MET A 478 11.12 3.51 10.86
N VAL A 479 10.33 2.70 10.16
CA VAL A 479 10.73 2.03 8.92
C VAL A 479 9.81 2.44 7.77
N ASP A 480 10.41 2.82 6.66
CA ASP A 480 9.82 2.91 5.33
C ASP A 480 10.48 1.84 4.45
N SER A 481 9.70 0.95 3.84
CA SER A 481 10.23 -0.18 3.07
C SER A 481 9.93 -0.04 1.58
N HIS A 482 10.97 0.09 0.76
CA HIS A 482 10.89 0.06 -0.69
C HIS A 482 11.05 -1.37 -1.23
N GLU A 483 10.52 -1.67 -2.42
CA GLU A 483 10.46 -3.00 -3.09
C GLU A 483 9.90 -4.13 -2.21
N ALA A 484 9.37 -3.83 -1.04
CA ALA A 484 8.77 -4.82 -0.14
C ALA A 484 7.44 -5.35 -0.70
N VAL A 485 7.01 -6.49 -0.16
CA VAL A 485 5.65 -6.99 -0.41
C VAL A 485 4.61 -5.93 -0.08
N ARG A 486 3.52 -5.89 -0.82
CA ARG A 486 2.40 -4.98 -0.56
C ARG A 486 1.87 -5.11 0.87
N PRO A 487 1.46 -4.00 1.51
CA PRO A 487 1.04 -4.02 2.91
C PRO A 487 -0.28 -4.75 3.12
N THR A 488 -0.39 -5.37 4.29
CA THR A 488 -1.54 -6.18 4.70
C THR A 488 -2.08 -5.78 6.08
N GLY A 489 -1.91 -4.50 6.44
CA GLY A 489 -2.41 -3.93 7.70
C GLY A 489 -1.50 -4.14 8.90
N LEU A 490 -0.30 -4.69 8.72
CA LEU A 490 0.66 -4.95 9.83
C LEU A 490 1.11 -3.68 10.55
N CYS A 491 0.90 -2.50 9.97
CA CYS A 491 1.12 -1.22 10.63
C CYS A 491 0.20 -0.98 11.85
N ARG A 492 -0.93 -1.71 12.00
CA ARG A 492 -1.69 -1.75 13.26
C ARG A 492 -0.88 -2.44 14.37
N THR A 493 -0.27 -3.57 14.05
CA THR A 493 0.50 -4.39 15.00
C THR A 493 1.87 -3.79 15.28
N TRP A 494 2.51 -3.24 14.26
CA TRP A 494 3.84 -2.63 14.29
C TRP A 494 3.78 -1.21 13.73
N PRO A 495 3.30 -0.22 14.50
CA PRO A 495 3.09 1.15 14.02
C PRO A 495 4.38 1.91 13.69
N ASN A 496 5.55 1.36 13.98
CA ASN A 496 6.82 1.87 13.48
C ASN A 496 7.08 1.52 11.99
N TRP A 497 6.27 0.66 11.37
CA TRP A 497 6.24 0.48 9.91
C TRP A 497 5.36 1.57 9.31
N VAL A 498 5.96 2.74 9.09
CA VAL A 498 5.21 3.98 8.79
C VAL A 498 4.87 4.14 7.31
N ALA A 499 5.65 3.55 6.41
CA ALA A 499 5.38 3.58 4.98
C ALA A 499 5.99 2.37 4.26
N GLN A 500 5.48 2.09 3.07
CA GLN A 500 6.05 1.15 2.11
C GLN A 500 5.83 1.72 0.71
N GLU A 501 6.72 1.41 -0.25
CA GLU A 501 6.47 1.76 -1.65
C GLU A 501 5.50 0.78 -2.30
N SER A 502 5.94 -0.42 -2.61
CA SER A 502 5.16 -1.58 -3.12
C SER A 502 4.19 -1.28 -4.26
N ALA A 503 4.48 -0.28 -5.08
CA ALA A 503 3.82 0.11 -6.33
C ALA A 503 4.65 1.21 -7.01
N ARG A 504 4.34 1.54 -8.25
CA ARG A 504 4.99 2.68 -8.93
C ARG A 504 4.71 3.98 -8.19
N GLY A 505 5.77 4.60 -7.67
CA GLY A 505 5.75 5.90 -7.01
C GLY A 505 6.12 7.06 -7.96
N GLY A 506 6.45 8.22 -7.36
CA GLY A 506 6.85 9.43 -8.09
C GLY A 506 8.19 9.30 -8.83
N GLU A 507 9.07 8.38 -8.45
CA GLU A 507 10.32 8.15 -9.17
C GLU A 507 10.11 7.68 -10.61
N PHE A 508 9.01 6.95 -10.87
CA PHE A 508 8.65 6.51 -12.22
C PHE A 508 8.29 7.65 -13.17
N GLU A 509 8.07 8.85 -12.65
CA GLU A 509 7.94 10.04 -13.49
C GLU A 509 9.24 10.32 -14.29
N SER A 510 10.39 9.87 -13.79
CA SER A 510 11.67 9.90 -14.50
C SER A 510 11.90 8.72 -15.45
N MET A 511 11.11 7.65 -15.31
CA MET A 511 11.25 6.38 -16.02
C MET A 511 10.08 6.14 -17.01
N GLY A 512 9.66 7.18 -17.71
CA GLY A 512 8.60 7.13 -18.71
C GLY A 512 7.23 7.59 -18.24
N GLY A 513 7.12 8.03 -16.98
CA GLY A 513 5.91 8.59 -16.38
C GLY A 513 4.88 7.56 -15.94
N ASN A 514 4.03 7.96 -15.00
CA ASN A 514 2.81 7.28 -14.65
C ASN A 514 1.66 7.77 -15.53
N ASP A 515 0.74 6.88 -15.87
CA ASP A 515 -0.47 7.29 -16.61
C ASP A 515 -1.38 8.14 -15.68
N PRO A 516 -2.17 9.09 -16.19
CA PRO A 516 -2.96 10.02 -15.36
C PRO A 516 -3.95 9.39 -14.38
N ASP A 517 -4.51 8.23 -14.73
CA ASP A 517 -5.45 7.44 -13.92
C ASP A 517 -4.77 6.72 -12.74
N HIS A 518 -3.44 6.53 -12.79
CA HIS A 518 -2.68 5.76 -11.81
C HIS A 518 -2.97 6.20 -10.36
N THR A 519 -2.94 7.50 -10.08
CA THR A 519 -3.21 8.05 -8.74
C THR A 519 -4.70 8.03 -8.36
N CYS A 520 -5.60 7.79 -9.32
CA CYS A 520 -7.03 7.56 -9.09
C CYS A 520 -7.34 6.07 -8.84
N ILE A 521 -6.39 5.15 -9.13
CA ILE A 521 -6.52 3.70 -8.88
C ILE A 521 -5.84 3.30 -7.56
N LEU A 522 -4.65 3.85 -7.26
CA LEU A 522 -3.86 3.49 -6.07
C LEU A 522 -4.64 3.51 -4.74
N PRO A 523 -5.51 4.50 -4.45
CA PRO A 523 -6.29 4.52 -3.21
C PRO A 523 -7.28 3.36 -3.08
N PHE A 524 -7.75 2.80 -4.18
CA PHE A 524 -8.65 1.63 -4.20
C PHE A 524 -7.91 0.29 -4.18
N THR A 525 -6.62 0.30 -4.43
CA THR A 525 -5.79 -0.89 -4.55
C THR A 525 -4.67 -0.84 -3.51
N ARG A 526 -3.46 -0.41 -3.89
CA ARG A 526 -2.23 -0.43 -3.11
C ARG A 526 -2.38 0.16 -1.69
N LEU A 527 -3.18 1.21 -1.50
CA LEU A 527 -3.34 1.86 -0.20
C LEU A 527 -4.27 1.10 0.76
N LYS A 528 -4.99 0.08 0.31
CA LYS A 528 -5.94 -0.65 1.18
C LYS A 528 -5.27 -1.42 2.32
N GLY A 529 -4.02 -1.80 2.18
CA GLY A 529 -3.26 -2.49 3.23
C GLY A 529 -2.41 -1.60 4.13
N GLY A 530 -2.23 -0.32 3.77
CA GLY A 530 -1.39 0.63 4.52
C GLY A 530 -0.84 1.77 3.66
N PRO A 531 -0.24 2.79 4.30
CA PRO A 531 0.25 3.98 3.62
C PRO A 531 1.36 3.69 2.63
N MET A 532 1.47 4.54 1.61
CA MET A 532 2.48 4.46 0.57
C MET A 532 3.46 5.62 0.68
N ASP A 533 4.77 5.35 0.50
CA ASP A 533 5.74 6.37 0.14
C ASP A 533 5.65 6.63 -1.37
N TYR A 534 4.64 7.44 -1.76
CA TYR A 534 4.41 7.79 -3.17
C TYR A 534 5.38 8.85 -3.69
N THR A 535 6.00 9.61 -2.81
CA THR A 535 6.87 10.74 -3.14
C THR A 535 6.18 11.86 -3.96
N PRO A 536 5.07 12.46 -3.46
CA PRO A 536 4.38 13.56 -4.14
C PRO A 536 5.15 14.88 -4.05
N GLY A 537 4.71 15.89 -4.82
CA GLY A 537 5.20 17.25 -4.72
C GLY A 537 6.19 17.66 -5.80
N ILE A 538 6.29 16.91 -6.89
CA ILE A 538 7.13 17.27 -8.04
C ILE A 538 6.50 18.46 -8.78
N PHE A 539 7.06 19.68 -8.60
CA PHE A 539 6.62 20.91 -9.24
C PHE A 539 7.24 21.10 -10.61
N GLN A 540 8.50 20.66 -10.81
CA GLN A 540 9.14 20.63 -12.10
C GLN A 540 8.73 19.35 -12.85
N THR A 541 7.50 19.35 -13.37
CA THR A 541 6.88 18.18 -14.00
C THR A 541 7.55 17.73 -15.30
N LYS A 542 8.18 18.63 -16.05
CA LYS A 542 8.90 18.32 -17.31
C LYS A 542 10.40 18.17 -17.05
N LEU A 543 10.91 16.93 -17.09
CA LEU A 543 12.31 16.63 -16.79
C LEU A 543 13.30 17.09 -17.87
N SER A 544 12.81 17.44 -19.07
CA SER A 544 13.61 18.14 -20.08
C SER A 544 14.23 19.45 -19.59
N TYR A 545 13.71 20.01 -18.51
CA TYR A 545 14.28 21.17 -17.83
C TYR A 545 15.73 20.93 -17.36
N TYR A 546 16.05 19.73 -16.87
CA TYR A 546 17.36 19.41 -16.29
C TYR A 546 18.39 18.94 -17.33
N ASN A 547 17.97 18.35 -18.44
CA ASN A 547 18.85 17.69 -19.41
C ASN A 547 18.74 18.24 -20.84
N GLY A 548 18.09 19.38 -21.04
CA GLY A 548 17.90 20.00 -22.34
C GLY A 548 16.87 19.22 -23.20
N SER A 549 17.24 18.83 -24.40
CA SER A 549 16.32 18.24 -25.38
C SER A 549 16.12 16.73 -25.28
N LYS A 550 16.66 16.05 -24.26
CA LYS A 550 16.46 14.60 -24.08
C LYS A 550 15.30 14.37 -23.12
N PRO A 551 14.10 14.02 -23.60
CA PRO A 551 12.98 13.72 -22.71
C PRO A 551 13.31 12.47 -21.91
N LYS A 552 13.48 12.58 -20.61
CA LYS A 552 13.60 11.43 -19.69
C LYS A 552 12.27 11.05 -19.06
N GLY A 553 11.26 11.88 -19.22
CA GLY A 553 9.95 11.69 -18.64
C GLY A 553 9.28 13.01 -18.34
N GLN A 554 8.05 12.90 -17.96
CA GLN A 554 7.21 13.99 -17.50
C GLN A 554 6.25 13.42 -16.47
N ALA A 555 6.04 14.13 -15.35
CA ALA A 555 4.97 13.78 -14.42
C ALA A 555 3.62 13.85 -15.14
N GLY A 556 2.85 12.79 -15.04
CA GLY A 556 1.53 12.67 -15.65
C GLY A 556 0.45 13.51 -14.97
N THR A 557 0.82 14.66 -14.37
CA THR A 557 -0.04 15.48 -13.51
C THR A 557 0.18 16.98 -13.74
N THR A 558 -0.81 17.80 -13.33
CA THR A 558 -0.59 19.23 -13.07
C THR A 558 0.15 19.41 -11.73
N LEU A 559 0.72 20.59 -11.50
CA LEU A 559 1.30 21.00 -10.21
C LEU A 559 0.26 20.91 -9.08
N VAL A 560 -0.98 21.30 -9.36
CA VAL A 560 -2.04 21.29 -8.33
C VAL A 560 -2.47 19.87 -7.98
N LYS A 561 -2.47 18.94 -8.93
CA LYS A 561 -2.68 17.52 -8.60
C LYS A 561 -1.60 17.02 -7.66
N GLN A 562 -0.32 17.41 -7.84
CA GLN A 562 0.76 17.08 -6.90
C GLN A 562 0.47 17.59 -5.48
N LEU A 563 -0.13 18.77 -5.32
CA LEU A 563 -0.59 19.25 -4.01
C LEU A 563 -1.72 18.40 -3.44
N ALA A 564 -2.72 18.07 -4.28
CA ALA A 564 -3.88 17.28 -3.85
C ALA A 564 -3.51 15.87 -3.39
N LEU A 565 -2.43 15.27 -3.92
CA LEU A 565 -1.94 13.94 -3.54
C LEU A 565 -1.60 13.83 -2.06
N TYR A 566 -1.17 14.90 -1.39
CA TYR A 566 -0.94 14.90 0.06
C TYR A 566 -2.20 14.56 0.88
N VAL A 567 -3.38 14.79 0.31
CA VAL A 567 -4.67 14.52 0.96
C VAL A 567 -5.31 13.23 0.43
N THR A 568 -5.21 12.96 -0.88
CA THR A 568 -5.82 11.76 -1.49
C THR A 568 -5.02 10.49 -1.24
N MET A 569 -3.72 10.62 -0.99
CA MET A 569 -2.80 9.52 -0.69
C MET A 569 -2.08 9.77 0.65
N PRO A 570 -2.78 9.59 1.79
CA PRO A 570 -2.23 9.93 3.09
C PRO A 570 -1.09 8.98 3.49
N SER A 571 -0.04 9.54 4.07
CA SER A 571 1.06 8.79 4.66
C SER A 571 1.58 9.52 5.91
N PRO A 572 1.90 8.82 6.99
CA PRO A 572 2.52 9.45 8.16
C PRO A 572 3.99 9.84 7.91
N LEU A 573 4.58 9.31 6.85
CA LEU A 573 5.90 9.73 6.35
C LEU A 573 5.69 10.25 4.92
N GLN A 574 5.68 11.60 4.77
CA GLN A 574 5.23 12.24 3.54
C GLN A 574 6.35 13.10 2.93
N MET A 575 6.77 12.76 1.72
CA MET A 575 7.87 13.47 1.08
C MET A 575 7.43 14.76 0.40
N ALA A 576 8.28 15.79 0.46
CA ALA A 576 8.33 16.89 -0.50
C ALA A 576 9.40 16.52 -1.54
N ALA A 577 8.99 15.90 -2.64
CA ALA A 577 9.89 15.12 -3.50
C ALA A 577 10.80 15.95 -4.42
N ASP A 578 10.44 17.21 -4.69
CA ASP A 578 11.20 18.04 -5.63
C ASP A 578 12.44 18.71 -4.97
N LEU A 579 13.29 19.27 -5.81
CA LEU A 579 14.48 19.99 -5.38
C LEU A 579 14.11 21.32 -4.70
N PRO A 580 14.88 21.77 -3.69
CA PRO A 580 14.66 23.06 -3.00
C PRO A 580 14.46 24.24 -3.95
N ASP A 581 15.24 24.31 -5.03
CA ASP A 581 15.17 25.42 -5.99
C ASP A 581 13.84 25.48 -6.75
N ASN A 582 13.21 24.34 -7.00
CA ASN A 582 11.90 24.32 -7.63
C ASN A 582 10.82 24.85 -6.69
N TYR A 583 10.86 24.52 -5.41
CA TYR A 583 9.95 25.08 -4.42
C TYR A 583 10.14 26.59 -4.23
N ARG A 584 11.38 27.09 -4.31
CA ARG A 584 11.67 28.53 -4.27
C ARG A 584 11.09 29.30 -5.46
N ARG A 585 10.85 28.63 -6.59
CA ARG A 585 10.17 29.22 -7.78
C ARG A 585 8.67 29.36 -7.61
N PHE A 586 8.03 28.57 -6.74
CA PHE A 586 6.59 28.54 -6.50
C PHE A 586 6.26 28.59 -5.00
N PRO A 587 6.73 29.63 -4.28
CA PRO A 587 6.67 29.67 -2.83
C PRO A 587 5.25 29.73 -2.28
N ASP A 588 4.32 30.30 -3.05
CA ASP A 588 2.90 30.39 -2.70
C ASP A 588 2.17 29.04 -2.86
N ALA A 589 2.45 28.26 -3.90
CA ALA A 589 1.95 26.88 -4.05
C ALA A 589 2.59 25.96 -3.00
N PHE A 590 3.89 26.10 -2.74
CA PHE A 590 4.61 25.33 -1.73
C PHE A 590 4.06 25.51 -0.31
N GLN A 591 3.41 26.66 -0.05
CA GLN A 591 2.75 26.91 1.24
C GLN A 591 1.76 25.81 1.62
N PHE A 592 1.04 25.20 0.65
CA PHE A 592 0.15 24.08 0.93
C PHE A 592 0.92 22.87 1.50
N ILE A 593 2.06 22.51 0.91
CA ILE A 593 2.90 21.38 1.40
C ILE A 593 3.41 21.65 2.82
N LYS A 594 3.75 22.91 3.12
CA LYS A 594 4.19 23.30 4.47
C LYS A 594 3.07 23.16 5.50
N ASP A 595 1.84 23.50 5.13
CA ASP A 595 0.69 23.54 6.04
C ASP A 595 0.02 22.19 6.24
N VAL A 596 -0.06 21.35 5.18
CA VAL A 596 -0.85 20.11 5.20
C VAL A 596 -0.37 19.16 6.29
N ALA A 597 -1.32 18.55 7.00
CA ALA A 597 -1.02 17.54 8.01
C ALA A 597 -0.66 16.19 7.39
N VAL A 598 -0.02 15.32 8.18
CA VAL A 598 0.34 13.95 7.82
C VAL A 598 -0.23 12.89 8.77
N ASP A 599 -1.05 13.32 9.74
CA ASP A 599 -1.80 12.45 10.66
C ASP A 599 -3.19 13.03 10.88
N TRP A 600 -4.23 12.20 10.93
CA TRP A 600 -5.62 12.63 10.78
C TRP A 600 -6.52 12.12 11.90
N SER A 601 -7.48 12.96 12.30
CA SER A 601 -8.55 12.55 13.23
C SER A 601 -9.73 11.92 12.51
N ASN A 602 -10.06 12.41 11.31
CA ASN A 602 -11.17 11.96 10.50
C ASN A 602 -10.92 12.18 9.01
N SER A 603 -11.57 11.33 8.21
CA SER A 603 -11.58 11.41 6.75
C SER A 603 -13.01 11.28 6.21
N TRP A 604 -13.38 12.12 5.25
CA TRP A 604 -14.67 12.10 4.55
C TRP A 604 -14.43 12.00 3.06
N TYR A 605 -14.73 10.87 2.47
CA TYR A 605 -14.69 10.69 1.02
C TYR A 605 -15.96 11.27 0.42
N LEU A 606 -15.85 12.36 -0.33
CA LEU A 606 -16.96 13.16 -0.83
C LEU A 606 -17.45 12.68 -2.19
N GLU A 607 -16.51 12.36 -3.09
CA GLU A 607 -16.78 11.78 -4.41
C GLU A 607 -15.67 10.77 -4.72
N ALA A 608 -16.01 9.66 -5.36
CA ALA A 608 -15.00 8.68 -5.78
C ALA A 608 -15.51 7.79 -6.91
N GLU A 609 -14.63 7.51 -7.87
CA GLU A 609 -14.79 6.48 -8.89
C GLU A 609 -13.39 5.90 -9.22
N PRO A 610 -13.19 4.58 -9.13
CA PRO A 610 -11.89 3.98 -9.45
C PRO A 610 -11.41 4.33 -10.85
N GLY A 611 -10.17 4.81 -10.95
CA GLY A 611 -9.54 5.20 -12.21
C GLY A 611 -9.93 6.58 -12.73
N ASP A 612 -11.04 7.15 -12.28
CA ASP A 612 -11.55 8.42 -12.80
C ASP A 612 -11.24 9.59 -11.86
N TYR A 613 -11.66 9.51 -10.58
CA TYR A 613 -11.50 10.63 -9.65
C TYR A 613 -11.68 10.26 -8.19
N ILE A 614 -11.14 11.13 -7.33
CA ILE A 614 -11.33 11.09 -5.87
C ILE A 614 -11.41 12.51 -5.34
N THR A 615 -12.39 12.76 -4.44
CA THR A 615 -12.47 13.98 -3.63
C THR A 615 -12.58 13.56 -2.16
N VAL A 616 -11.66 14.01 -1.32
CA VAL A 616 -11.61 13.67 0.10
C VAL A 616 -11.31 14.89 0.95
N ALA A 617 -11.98 15.00 2.10
CA ALA A 617 -11.69 15.98 3.15
C ALA A 617 -11.14 15.25 4.37
N ARG A 618 -10.13 15.83 5.04
CA ARG A 618 -9.50 15.26 6.23
C ARG A 618 -9.30 16.30 7.31
N GLN A 619 -9.47 15.92 8.58
CA GLN A 619 -9.19 16.77 9.73
C GLN A 619 -7.81 16.41 10.29
N ALA A 620 -6.95 17.39 10.45
CA ALA A 620 -5.66 17.24 11.10
C ALA A 620 -5.82 16.77 12.57
N LYS A 621 -5.04 15.78 12.99
CA LYS A 621 -5.12 15.22 14.33
C LYS A 621 -4.78 16.25 15.40
N GLY A 622 -5.69 16.39 16.36
CA GLY A 622 -5.55 17.33 17.47
C GLY A 622 -5.71 18.82 17.11
N LYS A 623 -6.16 19.15 15.87
CA LYS A 623 -6.30 20.53 15.39
C LYS A 623 -7.70 20.80 14.82
N GLN A 624 -8.07 22.10 14.79
CA GLN A 624 -9.27 22.60 14.10
C GLN A 624 -8.89 23.10 12.69
N GLU A 625 -8.23 22.23 11.96
CA GLU A 625 -7.75 22.44 10.58
C GLU A 625 -8.18 21.27 9.72
N TRP A 626 -8.66 21.56 8.53
CA TRP A 626 -9.09 20.55 7.55
C TRP A 626 -8.39 20.79 6.23
N TYR A 627 -8.21 19.72 5.49
CA TYR A 627 -7.61 19.76 4.15
C TYR A 627 -8.47 18.96 3.19
N VAL A 628 -8.67 19.49 1.99
CA VAL A 628 -9.41 18.81 0.93
C VAL A 628 -8.50 18.61 -0.25
N GLY A 629 -8.49 17.40 -0.78
CA GLY A 629 -7.85 17.06 -2.05
C GLY A 629 -8.87 16.51 -3.03
N ALA A 630 -8.88 17.01 -4.27
CA ALA A 630 -9.58 16.37 -5.36
C ALA A 630 -8.67 16.21 -6.56
N ILE A 631 -8.72 15.04 -7.19
CA ILE A 631 -7.92 14.66 -8.36
C ILE A 631 -8.80 14.02 -9.42
N THR A 632 -8.36 14.11 -10.68
CA THR A 632 -9.01 13.44 -11.83
C THR A 632 -7.96 12.75 -12.70
N ASP A 633 -8.42 11.83 -13.54
CA ASP A 633 -7.67 11.19 -14.62
C ASP A 633 -7.35 12.17 -15.79
N GLU A 634 -7.08 11.65 -17.01
CA GLU A 634 -6.83 12.48 -18.20
C GLU A 634 -8.04 13.30 -18.67
N HIS A 635 -9.23 13.08 -18.10
CA HIS A 635 -10.44 13.81 -18.46
C HIS A 635 -10.69 14.97 -17.50
N PRO A 636 -10.87 16.21 -18.02
CA PRO A 636 -11.25 17.34 -17.17
C PRO A 636 -12.67 17.15 -16.60
N ARG A 637 -12.87 17.57 -15.35
CA ARG A 637 -14.16 17.47 -14.67
C ARG A 637 -14.41 18.66 -13.73
N THR A 638 -15.56 18.67 -13.08
CA THR A 638 -15.87 19.60 -11.99
C THR A 638 -16.07 18.80 -10.70
N ALA A 639 -15.16 18.98 -9.73
CA ALA A 639 -15.32 18.43 -8.39
C ALA A 639 -16.41 19.19 -7.61
N THR A 640 -17.25 18.46 -6.89
CA THR A 640 -18.26 19.01 -5.98
C THR A 640 -17.85 18.79 -4.53
N ILE A 641 -17.60 19.88 -3.81
CA ILE A 641 -17.02 19.85 -2.46
C ILE A 641 -18.03 20.45 -1.49
N PRO A 642 -18.92 19.65 -0.88
CA PRO A 642 -19.75 20.06 0.23
C PRO A 642 -18.91 20.19 1.50
N PHE A 643 -19.05 21.30 2.22
CA PHE A 643 -18.35 21.52 3.50
C PHE A 643 -19.14 21.01 4.71
N SER A 644 -20.05 20.08 4.53
CA SER A 644 -20.88 19.50 5.59
C SER A 644 -20.09 18.74 6.67
N PHE A 645 -18.83 18.42 6.42
CA PHE A 645 -17.90 17.86 7.40
C PHE A 645 -17.43 18.88 8.45
N LEU A 646 -17.64 20.18 8.22
CA LEU A 646 -17.28 21.23 9.16
C LEU A 646 -18.35 21.39 10.26
N PRO A 647 -17.95 21.68 11.52
CA PRO A 647 -18.88 22.02 12.60
C PRO A 647 -19.86 23.17 12.22
N GLU A 648 -21.13 23.01 12.58
CA GLU A 648 -22.17 24.00 12.29
C GLU A 648 -22.00 25.28 13.09
N GLY A 649 -22.59 26.38 12.57
CA GLY A 649 -22.63 27.67 13.27
C GLY A 649 -21.36 28.49 13.24
N ARG A 650 -20.31 28.00 12.58
CA ARG A 650 -18.99 28.64 12.48
C ARG A 650 -18.70 29.08 11.04
N LYS A 651 -17.76 30.01 10.91
CA LYS A 651 -17.19 30.44 9.63
C LYS A 651 -15.75 29.96 9.52
N TYR A 652 -15.37 29.60 8.32
CA TYR A 652 -14.03 29.11 8.02
C TYR A 652 -13.42 29.89 6.88
N ILE A 653 -12.14 30.17 6.98
CA ILE A 653 -11.33 30.66 5.86
C ILE A 653 -10.85 29.45 5.10
N VAL A 654 -11.00 29.48 3.80
CA VAL A 654 -10.42 28.53 2.87
C VAL A 654 -9.39 29.19 1.99
N THR A 655 -8.26 28.54 1.79
CA THR A 655 -7.30 28.82 0.72
C THR A 655 -7.38 27.72 -0.30
N VAL A 656 -7.81 28.07 -1.51
CA VAL A 656 -8.04 27.12 -2.62
C VAL A 656 -6.88 27.25 -3.61
N TYR A 657 -6.13 26.18 -3.77
CA TYR A 657 -5.11 26.01 -4.80
C TYR A 657 -5.76 25.20 -5.91
N ALA A 658 -5.96 25.78 -7.06
CA ALA A 658 -6.71 25.20 -8.17
C ALA A 658 -5.89 25.23 -9.46
N ASP A 659 -6.15 24.30 -10.38
CA ASP A 659 -5.63 24.40 -11.74
C ASP A 659 -5.99 25.75 -12.37
N GLY A 660 -5.04 26.37 -13.05
CA GLY A 660 -5.26 27.58 -13.83
C GLY A 660 -6.21 27.29 -15.00
N ARG A 661 -6.79 28.35 -15.55
CA ARG A 661 -7.76 28.23 -16.65
C ARG A 661 -7.22 27.50 -17.88
N ASP A 662 -5.93 27.62 -18.13
CA ASP A 662 -5.19 27.04 -19.25
C ASP A 662 -4.28 25.88 -18.83
N ALA A 663 -4.51 25.34 -17.63
CA ALA A 663 -3.77 24.21 -17.14
C ALA A 663 -4.04 22.95 -17.98
N ASP A 664 -2.98 22.22 -18.31
CA ASP A 664 -2.98 20.93 -18.97
C ASP A 664 -1.71 20.18 -18.59
N TRP A 665 -1.84 18.91 -18.20
CA TRP A 665 -0.70 18.16 -17.70
C TRP A 665 0.43 17.96 -18.72
N LYS A 666 0.12 17.95 -20.03
CA LYS A 666 1.12 17.82 -21.10
C LYS A 666 1.76 19.16 -21.46
N ASP A 667 0.93 20.15 -21.72
CA ASP A 667 1.36 21.40 -22.33
C ASP A 667 1.66 22.50 -21.32
N ASN A 668 0.81 22.67 -20.29
CA ASN A 668 0.93 23.73 -19.31
C ASN A 668 0.65 23.24 -17.85
N PRO A 669 1.45 22.28 -17.34
CA PRO A 669 1.19 21.63 -16.05
C PRO A 669 1.41 22.51 -14.82
N GLN A 670 2.12 23.63 -14.96
CA GLN A 670 2.45 24.55 -13.87
C GLN A 670 1.50 25.76 -13.77
N SER A 671 0.41 25.80 -14.56
CA SER A 671 -0.60 26.85 -14.46
C SER A 671 -1.52 26.59 -13.27
N TYR A 672 -1.60 27.55 -12.33
CA TYR A 672 -2.46 27.47 -11.16
C TYR A 672 -2.98 28.82 -10.72
N ASP A 673 -4.06 28.79 -9.94
CA ASP A 673 -4.65 29.96 -9.27
C ASP A 673 -4.78 29.71 -7.77
N ILE A 674 -4.50 30.73 -6.95
CA ILE A 674 -4.72 30.69 -5.51
C ILE A 674 -5.76 31.74 -5.14
N ARG A 675 -6.81 31.32 -4.41
CA ARG A 675 -7.80 32.26 -3.92
C ARG A 675 -8.23 31.94 -2.49
N ARG A 676 -8.59 32.98 -1.75
CA ARG A 676 -9.10 32.88 -0.38
C ARG A 676 -10.55 33.29 -0.30
N GLY A 677 -11.29 32.64 0.57
CA GLY A 677 -12.71 32.97 0.78
C GLY A 677 -13.26 32.42 2.07
N ILE A 678 -14.54 32.62 2.29
CA ILE A 678 -15.26 32.15 3.49
C ILE A 678 -16.24 31.07 3.10
N VAL A 679 -16.25 29.99 3.90
CA VAL A 679 -17.25 28.92 3.82
C VAL A 679 -17.88 28.68 5.19
N THR A 680 -18.99 27.94 5.18
CA THR A 680 -19.66 27.37 6.35
C THR A 680 -19.97 25.92 6.06
N SER A 681 -20.44 25.16 7.05
CA SER A 681 -20.91 23.78 6.85
C SER A 681 -22.03 23.63 5.79
N LYS A 682 -22.68 24.72 5.39
CA LYS A 682 -23.74 24.74 4.35
C LYS A 682 -23.21 25.12 2.96
N SER A 683 -21.94 25.47 2.83
CA SER A 683 -21.32 25.84 1.56
C SER A 683 -21.07 24.62 0.70
N VAL A 684 -21.15 24.80 -0.63
CA VAL A 684 -20.75 23.80 -1.63
C VAL A 684 -19.91 24.51 -2.67
N LEU A 685 -18.64 24.13 -2.80
CA LEU A 685 -17.75 24.62 -3.84
C LEU A 685 -17.80 23.70 -5.04
N ARG A 686 -17.99 24.27 -6.24
CA ARG A 686 -17.81 23.58 -7.52
C ARG A 686 -16.53 24.07 -8.16
N GLN A 687 -15.56 23.17 -8.30
CA GLN A 687 -14.23 23.48 -8.79
C GLN A 687 -13.92 22.71 -10.07
N PRO A 688 -13.71 23.40 -11.22
CA PRO A 688 -13.15 22.76 -12.41
C PRO A 688 -11.74 22.22 -12.14
N LEU A 689 -11.47 21.03 -12.61
CA LEU A 689 -10.17 20.38 -12.64
C LEU A 689 -9.74 20.23 -14.11
N ALA A 690 -8.50 20.51 -14.40
CA ALA A 690 -7.90 20.28 -15.70
C ALA A 690 -7.72 18.78 -16.00
N SER A 691 -7.35 18.45 -17.23
CA SER A 691 -6.89 17.11 -17.59
C SER A 691 -5.71 16.69 -16.69
N SER A 692 -5.82 15.54 -16.03
CA SER A 692 -4.90 15.07 -14.98
C SER A 692 -4.59 16.14 -13.91
N GLY A 693 -5.61 16.90 -13.58
CA GLY A 693 -5.54 18.04 -12.68
C GLY A 693 -6.07 17.75 -11.28
N GLY A 694 -6.12 18.83 -10.49
CA GLY A 694 -6.59 18.73 -9.13
C GLY A 694 -6.98 20.05 -8.49
N VAL A 695 -7.42 19.95 -7.23
CA VAL A 695 -7.57 21.07 -6.31
C VAL A 695 -7.13 20.65 -4.92
N ALA A 696 -6.36 21.51 -4.27
CA ALA A 696 -5.98 21.36 -2.87
C ALA A 696 -6.54 22.55 -2.06
N ILE A 697 -7.12 22.29 -0.89
CA ILE A 697 -7.74 23.31 -0.07
C ILE A 697 -7.29 23.16 1.38
N SER A 698 -6.81 24.26 1.97
CA SER A 698 -6.66 24.35 3.43
C SER A 698 -7.88 25.09 4.01
N VAL A 699 -8.38 24.62 5.16
CA VAL A 699 -9.55 25.15 5.85
C VAL A 699 -9.22 25.38 7.32
N GLN A 700 -9.45 26.57 7.81
CA GLN A 700 -9.22 26.96 9.20
C GLN A 700 -10.41 27.70 9.77
N GLU A 701 -10.69 27.52 11.07
CA GLU A 701 -11.73 28.29 11.74
C GLU A 701 -11.35 29.78 11.77
N ALA A 702 -12.26 30.64 11.37
CA ALA A 702 -12.04 32.07 11.22
C ALA A 702 -12.50 32.87 12.44
N THR A 703 -11.70 33.82 12.88
CA THR A 703 -12.12 34.87 13.80
C THR A 703 -12.99 35.91 13.10
N LYS A 704 -13.74 36.71 13.88
CA LYS A 704 -14.57 37.78 13.32
C LYS A 704 -13.77 38.84 12.56
N GLU A 705 -12.51 39.02 12.88
CA GLU A 705 -11.64 40.00 12.26
C GLU A 705 -11.07 39.51 10.93
N GLU A 706 -10.69 38.25 10.85
CA GLU A 706 -10.12 37.62 9.67
C GLU A 706 -11.10 37.48 8.50
N VAL A 707 -12.40 37.46 8.79
CA VAL A 707 -13.43 37.42 7.73
C VAL A 707 -13.71 38.76 7.06
N LYS A 708 -13.18 39.87 7.60
CA LYS A 708 -13.38 41.19 7.00
C LYS A 708 -12.68 41.29 5.65
N GLY A 709 -13.46 41.63 4.61
CA GLY A 709 -12.94 41.77 3.25
C GLY A 709 -12.90 40.52 2.40
N LEU A 710 -13.11 39.34 2.98
CA LEU A 710 -13.19 38.09 2.23
C LEU A 710 -14.61 37.84 1.70
N LYS A 711 -14.70 37.34 0.46
CA LYS A 711 -15.97 36.94 -0.17
C LYS A 711 -16.36 35.52 0.25
N LYS A 712 -17.63 35.23 0.21
CA LYS A 712 -18.13 33.83 0.28
C LYS A 712 -17.78 33.11 -1.02
N LEU A 713 -17.35 31.84 -0.87
CA LEU A 713 -17.14 30.89 -1.97
C LEU A 713 -18.31 29.92 -2.04
#